data_65e6fd9abd96c50795b50630a8161cbd
#
_entry.id   65e6fd9abd96c50795b50630a8161cbd
#
_cell.length_a   1.000
_cell.length_b   1.000
_cell.length_c   1.000
_cell.angle_alpha   90.00
_cell.angle_beta   90.00
_cell.angle_gamma   90.00
#
_symmetry.space_group_name_H-M   'P 1'
#
loop_
_entity.id
_entity.type
_entity.pdbx_description
1 polymer ?
#
loop_
_entity_poly.entity_id
_entity_poly.type
_entity_poly.pdbx_seq_one_letter_code
_entity_poly.pdbx_strand_id
1 'polypeptide(L)'
;MKMRFFDFEVTPNWWLCIFGDMPDDESYAIDRVNEPAIKDTFVEINSDMPNARDLLISLMKDNDDVYVKAGYNIKGYDLVIANAIYQGFNPQQVKIVNDIIINPASAYDTKEHLRMQPFAKRRLRGICYQDLLDDNDGSLKEKEAILGLDIMESEVDFNKEHLTEEDKADLTYYCKHDVYACMYYFLKVMKGYVKNKLAIGKKFGIAERDCYMCTNANLVAKALGAKRSSFGDEELIEIFLPTKIREYCYENLPNKVLDQIRTSTKPFTVTMFDNEVSFGNGGVHSVYKNNLYVESNDEWMLMNVDAASYYPSMLIQFECLSRAVRNPAVFKNIFDERIALKHKKNKTQDDEDSQTANKLVLNTTYGASGNKYLDLYDPYMCTRCCRLGQIFLTALANKLVKNVNGLKVIQTNTDGILVYVRRKDVPLVRKLQDEWSKVSGINMDYDIVEKIWQRDVNNYLMIKEGGKVKRKGLWLMDTWEKPGYFLISPLTAYASQKAVISYLTEGKDIVKSIIENTNIMDFMMTCKKGPSYRGVVQRFEDGTEVELFKCNRVYASKDKSLGQIYKYKMYKGNISYAKMPSIPEHCRLANNDLESYDFNEFRKDLDYMFYIERCADLLDIQWLWLNEGQLSITNRFDYF
;
A
#
# COMPACT_ATOMS: atom_id res chain seq x y z
N MET A 1 -14.09 19.13 -11.53
CA MET A 1 -14.20 19.99 -10.32
C MET A 1 -12.80 20.44 -9.90
N LYS A 2 -12.67 21.65 -9.31
CA LYS A 2 -11.41 22.18 -8.76
C LYS A 2 -11.15 21.61 -7.37
N MET A 3 -9.88 21.49 -6.97
CA MET A 3 -9.52 21.02 -5.63
C MET A 3 -9.22 22.20 -4.70
N ARG A 4 -9.81 22.19 -3.52
CA ARG A 4 -9.52 23.13 -2.43
C ARG A 4 -9.06 22.33 -1.21
N PHE A 5 -7.81 22.50 -0.84
CA PHE A 5 -7.21 21.83 0.30
C PHE A 5 -7.45 22.63 1.56
N PHE A 6 -7.57 21.95 2.69
CA PHE A 6 -7.75 22.61 3.99
C PHE A 6 -7.27 21.73 5.12
N ASP A 7 -6.91 22.40 6.23
CA ASP A 7 -6.46 21.79 7.46
C ASP A 7 -6.83 22.67 8.66
N PHE A 8 -6.95 22.05 9.85
CA PHE A 8 -7.33 22.72 11.08
C PHE A 8 -6.30 22.57 12.19
N GLU A 9 -6.05 23.68 12.94
CA GLU A 9 -5.36 23.67 14.22
C GLU A 9 -6.29 24.12 15.33
N VAL A 10 -6.27 23.39 16.47
CA VAL A 10 -7.20 23.64 17.58
C VAL A 10 -6.45 23.68 18.92
N THR A 11 -6.57 24.81 19.62
CA THR A 11 -6.10 25.02 21.00
C THR A 11 -7.28 25.37 21.92
N PRO A 12 -7.11 25.47 23.25
CA PRO A 12 -8.24 25.69 24.17
C PRO A 12 -9.11 26.89 23.87
N ASN A 13 -8.53 28.00 23.43
CA ASN A 13 -9.24 29.24 23.22
C ASN A 13 -9.17 29.78 21.79
N TRP A 14 -8.60 29.00 20.87
CA TRP A 14 -8.40 29.45 19.50
C TRP A 14 -8.43 28.29 18.55
N TRP A 15 -8.99 28.50 17.37
CA TRP A 15 -8.90 27.57 16.24
C TRP A 15 -8.53 28.32 14.98
N LEU A 16 -7.83 27.63 14.10
CA LEU A 16 -7.38 28.07 12.78
C LEU A 16 -7.86 27.10 11.72
N CYS A 17 -8.24 27.61 10.57
CA CYS A 17 -8.42 26.83 9.35
C CYS A 17 -7.71 27.54 8.19
N ILE A 18 -6.88 26.81 7.46
CA ILE A 18 -6.22 27.30 6.25
C ILE A 18 -6.85 26.63 5.04
N PHE A 19 -7.13 27.43 4.00
CA PHE A 19 -7.57 26.91 2.70
C PHE A 19 -6.56 27.27 1.60
N GLY A 20 -6.22 26.29 0.74
CA GLY A 20 -5.38 26.47 -0.43
C GLY A 20 -6.06 25.92 -1.68
N ASP A 21 -6.21 26.72 -2.71
CA ASP A 21 -6.79 26.27 -3.99
C ASP A 21 -5.70 25.72 -4.90
N MET A 22 -5.97 24.55 -5.52
CA MET A 22 -5.09 24.02 -6.56
C MET A 22 -5.09 24.98 -7.76
N PRO A 23 -3.93 25.43 -8.24
CA PRO A 23 -3.84 26.27 -9.43
C PRO A 23 -4.52 25.63 -10.64
N ASP A 24 -5.19 26.46 -11.46
CA ASP A 24 -5.87 26.01 -12.69
C ASP A 24 -4.89 25.59 -13.78
N ASP A 25 -3.70 26.17 -13.79
CA ASP A 25 -2.67 25.92 -14.78
C ASP A 25 -1.72 24.82 -14.28
N GLU A 26 -1.75 23.65 -14.93
CA GLU A 26 -0.82 22.56 -14.63
C GLU A 26 0.65 22.94 -14.91
N SER A 27 0.92 24.03 -15.66
CA SER A 27 2.26 24.59 -15.86
C SER A 27 2.79 25.29 -14.60
N TYR A 28 1.91 25.73 -13.70
CA TYR A 28 2.25 26.09 -12.31
C TYR A 28 2.40 24.79 -11.54
N ALA A 29 3.49 24.09 -11.81
CA ALA A 29 3.85 22.95 -10.97
C ALA A 29 3.91 23.45 -9.53
N ILE A 30 3.11 22.83 -8.65
CA ILE A 30 3.34 22.94 -7.23
C ILE A 30 4.68 22.23 -7.03
N ASP A 31 5.75 23.01 -7.10
CA ASP A 31 7.10 22.60 -6.86
C ASP A 31 7.60 23.33 -5.60
N ARG A 32 8.69 22.83 -5.05
CA ARG A 32 9.28 23.33 -3.81
C ARG A 32 9.83 24.75 -3.95
N VAL A 33 10.22 25.15 -5.16
CA VAL A 33 10.75 26.50 -5.43
C VAL A 33 9.63 27.55 -5.26
N ASN A 34 8.41 27.21 -5.64
CA ASN A 34 7.26 28.10 -5.58
C ASN A 34 6.45 27.97 -4.27
N GLU A 35 6.86 27.12 -3.34
CA GLU A 35 6.16 26.88 -2.07
C GLU A 35 5.82 28.17 -1.31
N PRO A 36 6.75 29.12 -1.09
CA PRO A 36 6.42 30.37 -0.39
C PRO A 36 5.33 31.16 -1.09
N ALA A 37 5.44 31.33 -2.41
CA ALA A 37 4.47 32.08 -3.20
C ALA A 37 3.08 31.40 -3.22
N ILE A 38 3.03 30.08 -3.20
CA ILE A 38 1.79 29.32 -3.11
C ILE A 38 1.15 29.50 -1.73
N LYS A 39 1.92 29.39 -0.66
CA LYS A 39 1.45 29.59 0.73
C LYS A 39 0.92 31.01 0.95
N ASP A 40 1.45 32.01 0.25
CA ASP A 40 0.97 33.39 0.32
C ASP A 40 -0.43 33.58 -0.28
N THR A 41 -0.88 32.65 -1.15
CA THR A 41 -2.24 32.66 -1.72
C THR A 41 -3.29 32.04 -0.79
N PHE A 42 -2.89 31.40 0.29
CA PHE A 42 -3.80 30.66 1.15
C PHE A 42 -4.70 31.59 1.96
N VAL A 43 -5.95 31.19 2.11
CA VAL A 43 -6.95 31.91 2.89
C VAL A 43 -6.91 31.41 4.32
N GLU A 44 -6.65 32.32 5.24
CA GLU A 44 -6.66 32.07 6.68
C GLU A 44 -8.02 32.46 7.27
N ILE A 45 -8.59 31.59 8.13
CA ILE A 45 -9.75 31.86 8.96
C ILE A 45 -9.44 31.39 10.38
N ASN A 46 -9.57 32.27 11.36
CA ASN A 46 -9.36 31.92 12.75
C ASN A 46 -10.48 32.46 13.64
N SER A 47 -10.60 31.95 14.87
CA SER A 47 -11.71 32.26 15.78
C SER A 47 -11.75 33.70 16.28
N ASP A 48 -10.67 34.48 16.12
CA ASP A 48 -10.63 35.89 16.51
C ASP A 48 -11.24 36.82 15.44
N MET A 49 -11.45 36.31 14.23
CA MET A 49 -11.99 37.08 13.13
C MET A 49 -13.49 37.38 13.33
N PRO A 50 -13.96 38.57 13.03
CA PRO A 50 -15.39 38.87 12.93
C PRO A 50 -16.04 37.91 11.91
N ASN A 51 -17.14 37.27 12.29
CA ASN A 51 -17.87 36.31 11.44
C ASN A 51 -17.06 35.09 10.97
N ALA A 52 -15.99 34.68 11.70
CA ALA A 52 -15.15 33.52 11.40
C ALA A 52 -15.94 32.26 11.02
N ARG A 53 -17.01 31.96 11.80
CA ARG A 53 -17.91 30.83 11.54
C ARG A 53 -18.57 30.93 10.17
N ASP A 54 -19.13 32.08 9.80
CA ASP A 54 -19.86 32.26 8.56
C ASP A 54 -18.91 32.25 7.34
N LEU A 55 -17.72 32.81 7.50
CA LEU A 55 -16.64 32.72 6.50
C LEU A 55 -16.22 31.27 6.27
N LEU A 56 -15.97 30.52 7.34
CA LEU A 56 -15.65 29.08 7.25
C LEU A 56 -16.76 28.31 6.51
N ILE A 57 -18.02 28.50 6.89
CA ILE A 57 -19.15 27.82 6.27
C ILE A 57 -19.28 28.18 4.79
N SER A 58 -19.06 29.44 4.45
CA SER A 58 -19.05 29.93 3.06
C SER A 58 -18.02 29.18 2.22
N LEU A 59 -16.76 29.07 2.69
CA LEU A 59 -15.70 28.38 1.96
C LEU A 59 -15.90 26.86 1.94
N MET A 60 -16.47 26.28 2.99
CA MET A 60 -16.79 24.84 3.03
C MET A 60 -17.94 24.46 2.08
N LYS A 61 -18.92 25.34 1.90
CA LYS A 61 -20.13 25.10 1.08
C LYS A 61 -20.14 25.82 -0.26
N ASP A 62 -19.11 26.63 -0.55
CA ASP A 62 -19.05 27.39 -1.76
C ASP A 62 -19.18 26.48 -2.99
N ASN A 63 -20.27 26.63 -3.70
CA ASN A 63 -20.53 26.01 -4.98
C ASN A 63 -19.95 24.60 -5.14
N ASP A 64 -20.57 23.62 -4.47
CA ASP A 64 -20.14 22.20 -4.44
C ASP A 64 -19.91 21.61 -5.85
N ASP A 65 -20.52 22.19 -6.88
CA ASP A 65 -20.31 21.78 -8.27
C ASP A 65 -18.98 22.29 -8.84
N VAL A 66 -18.27 23.17 -8.14
CA VAL A 66 -16.99 23.73 -8.56
C VAL A 66 -15.83 23.16 -7.75
N TYR A 67 -15.97 23.08 -6.42
CA TYR A 67 -14.86 22.71 -5.51
C TYR A 67 -15.07 21.40 -4.80
N VAL A 68 -14.03 20.54 -4.83
CA VAL A 68 -13.86 19.37 -3.97
C VAL A 68 -12.94 19.76 -2.81
N LYS A 69 -13.41 19.62 -1.58
CA LYS A 69 -12.59 19.87 -0.37
C LYS A 69 -11.66 18.69 -0.17
N ALA A 70 -10.37 18.93 -0.01
CA ALA A 70 -9.37 17.89 0.13
C ALA A 70 -8.45 18.14 1.33
N GLY A 71 -7.91 17.08 1.91
CA GLY A 71 -6.94 17.12 2.99
C GLY A 71 -6.66 15.70 3.48
N TYR A 72 -5.79 15.56 4.46
CA TYR A 72 -5.34 14.27 4.96
C TYR A 72 -6.14 13.85 6.20
N ASN A 73 -6.84 12.70 6.14
CA ASN A 73 -7.70 12.20 7.22
C ASN A 73 -8.88 13.14 7.57
N ILE A 74 -9.34 13.91 6.61
CA ILE A 74 -10.40 14.91 6.84
C ILE A 74 -11.72 14.31 7.34
N LYS A 75 -12.04 13.08 6.97
CA LYS A 75 -13.21 12.36 7.48
C LYS A 75 -13.13 12.09 8.97
N GLY A 76 -11.92 11.80 9.44
CA GLY A 76 -11.65 11.46 10.83
C GLY A 76 -11.49 12.67 11.73
N TYR A 77 -11.10 13.82 11.20
CA TYR A 77 -10.75 15.01 11.97
C TYR A 77 -11.40 16.29 11.44
N ASP A 78 -10.92 16.87 10.35
CA ASP A 78 -11.24 18.24 9.92
C ASP A 78 -12.72 18.49 9.68
N LEU A 79 -13.41 17.56 9.02
CA LEU A 79 -14.86 17.66 8.80
C LEU A 79 -15.66 17.56 10.10
N VAL A 80 -15.11 16.90 11.14
CA VAL A 80 -15.74 16.83 12.47
C VAL A 80 -15.56 18.17 13.19
N ILE A 81 -14.37 18.77 13.14
CA ILE A 81 -14.09 20.12 13.68
C ILE A 81 -14.95 21.17 12.97
N ALA A 82 -14.96 21.18 11.64
CA ALA A 82 -15.80 22.09 10.86
C ALA A 82 -17.30 21.95 11.23
N ASN A 83 -17.77 20.71 11.48
CA ASN A 83 -19.14 20.47 11.92
C ASN A 83 -19.41 21.03 13.32
N ALA A 84 -18.49 20.96 14.27
CA ALA A 84 -18.61 21.56 15.60
C ALA A 84 -18.74 23.10 15.50
N ILE A 85 -17.89 23.73 14.71
CA ILE A 85 -17.95 25.18 14.46
C ILE A 85 -19.25 25.56 13.75
N TYR A 86 -19.71 24.79 12.77
CA TYR A 86 -21.00 24.97 12.11
C TYR A 86 -22.18 24.98 13.10
N GLN A 87 -22.13 24.16 14.15
CA GLN A 87 -23.14 24.11 15.20
C GLN A 87 -23.10 25.33 16.15
N GLY A 88 -22.10 26.17 16.05
CA GLY A 88 -21.92 27.34 16.90
C GLY A 88 -21.14 27.06 18.19
N PHE A 89 -20.32 26.00 18.22
CA PHE A 89 -19.43 25.72 19.34
C PHE A 89 -18.37 26.84 19.45
N ASN A 90 -18.14 27.30 20.68
CA ASN A 90 -17.02 28.19 20.94
C ASN A 90 -15.67 27.44 20.93
N PRO A 91 -14.51 28.13 20.92
CA PRO A 91 -13.21 27.47 20.84
C PRO A 91 -12.98 26.39 21.90
N GLN A 92 -13.40 26.60 23.16
CA GLN A 92 -13.25 25.63 24.24
C GLN A 92 -14.06 24.34 23.95
N GLN A 93 -15.27 24.48 23.41
CA GLN A 93 -16.11 23.36 23.03
C GLN A 93 -15.54 22.62 21.81
N VAL A 94 -14.94 23.33 20.86
CA VAL A 94 -14.22 22.74 19.73
C VAL A 94 -13.01 21.95 20.22
N LYS A 95 -12.25 22.48 21.20
CA LYS A 95 -11.13 21.76 21.83
C LYS A 95 -11.57 20.46 22.50
N ILE A 96 -12.71 20.44 23.18
CA ILE A 96 -13.25 19.20 23.76
C ILE A 96 -13.51 18.15 22.66
N VAL A 97 -14.07 18.55 21.52
CA VAL A 97 -14.27 17.65 20.38
C VAL A 97 -12.94 17.15 19.83
N ASN A 98 -11.96 18.04 19.67
CA ASN A 98 -10.59 17.71 19.28
C ASN A 98 -9.98 16.63 20.19
N ASP A 99 -10.05 16.83 21.51
CA ASP A 99 -9.44 15.93 22.49
C ASP A 99 -10.10 14.53 22.49
N ILE A 100 -11.41 14.46 22.26
CA ILE A 100 -12.12 13.18 22.06
C ILE A 100 -11.60 12.44 20.82
N ILE A 101 -11.28 13.15 19.73
CA ILE A 101 -10.78 12.55 18.48
C ILE A 101 -9.34 12.09 18.67
N ILE A 102 -8.48 12.93 19.26
CA ILE A 102 -7.03 12.66 19.36
C ILE A 102 -6.71 11.60 20.42
N ASN A 103 -7.45 11.55 21.53
CA ASN A 103 -7.22 10.65 22.66
C ASN A 103 -8.39 9.68 22.88
N PRO A 104 -8.83 8.91 21.87
CA PRO A 104 -9.90 7.94 22.07
C PRO A 104 -9.40 6.78 22.93
N ALA A 105 -10.22 6.34 23.89
CA ALA A 105 -9.99 5.10 24.62
C ALA A 105 -10.08 3.89 23.65
N SER A 106 -11.01 3.97 22.68
CA SER A 106 -11.10 3.10 21.51
C SER A 106 -11.78 3.84 20.35
N ALA A 107 -11.61 3.36 19.12
CA ALA A 107 -12.30 3.93 17.96
C ALA A 107 -13.84 3.78 18.05
N TYR A 108 -14.33 2.81 18.81
CA TYR A 108 -15.76 2.61 19.10
C TYR A 108 -16.26 3.68 20.08
N ASP A 109 -15.54 3.87 21.18
CA ASP A 109 -15.87 4.85 22.21
C ASP A 109 -15.90 6.27 21.65
N THR A 110 -14.95 6.61 20.76
CA THR A 110 -14.92 7.90 20.08
C THR A 110 -16.20 8.13 19.26
N LYS A 111 -16.59 7.13 18.45
CA LYS A 111 -17.80 7.24 17.63
C LYS A 111 -19.07 7.37 18.49
N GLU A 112 -19.15 6.68 19.61
CA GLU A 112 -20.27 6.75 20.52
C GLU A 112 -20.32 8.09 21.24
N HIS A 113 -19.18 8.58 21.77
CA HIS A 113 -19.07 9.90 22.36
C HIS A 113 -19.47 11.02 21.40
N LEU A 114 -18.99 10.98 20.16
CA LEU A 114 -19.37 11.97 19.15
C LEU A 114 -20.85 11.90 18.77
N ARG A 115 -21.47 10.71 18.78
CA ARG A 115 -22.91 10.54 18.53
C ARG A 115 -23.78 11.11 19.64
N MET A 116 -23.31 11.07 20.88
CA MET A 116 -24.02 11.61 22.06
C MET A 116 -23.94 13.13 22.13
N GLN A 117 -23.01 13.76 21.42
CA GLN A 117 -22.89 15.22 21.44
C GLN A 117 -24.04 15.88 20.68
N PRO A 118 -24.55 17.05 21.16
CA PRO A 118 -25.65 17.77 20.52
C PRO A 118 -25.39 18.10 19.04
N PHE A 119 -24.14 18.36 18.65
CA PHE A 119 -23.77 18.67 17.27
C PHE A 119 -23.97 17.50 16.30
N ALA A 120 -23.99 16.26 16.76
CA ALA A 120 -24.23 15.10 15.90
C ALA A 120 -25.62 15.11 15.26
N LYS A 121 -26.58 15.85 15.82
CA LYS A 121 -27.95 15.98 15.31
C LYS A 121 -28.07 16.93 14.11
N ARG A 122 -27.18 17.91 14.01
CA ARG A 122 -27.13 18.86 12.89
C ARG A 122 -25.78 18.70 12.19
N ARG A 123 -25.73 18.10 11.04
CA ARG A 123 -24.49 17.89 10.30
C ARG A 123 -24.31 18.95 9.22
N LEU A 124 -23.09 19.41 9.08
CA LEU A 124 -22.66 20.14 7.92
C LEU A 124 -22.76 19.22 6.70
N ARG A 125 -23.81 19.43 5.87
CA ARG A 125 -24.12 18.59 4.69
C ARG A 125 -23.84 19.37 3.42
N GLY A 126 -23.75 18.66 2.32
CA GLY A 126 -23.62 19.26 1.01
C GLY A 126 -22.16 19.42 0.58
N ILE A 127 -21.16 19.03 1.36
CA ILE A 127 -19.74 19.15 1.01
C ILE A 127 -19.33 17.97 0.14
N CYS A 128 -18.77 18.26 -1.05
CA CYS A 128 -18.02 17.29 -1.84
C CYS A 128 -16.57 17.27 -1.34
N TYR A 129 -16.02 16.09 -1.07
CA TYR A 129 -14.67 15.98 -0.53
C TYR A 129 -13.92 14.76 -1.04
N GLN A 130 -12.58 14.86 -1.03
CA GLN A 130 -11.64 13.77 -1.23
C GLN A 130 -10.71 13.68 -0.03
N ASP A 131 -10.78 12.59 0.69
CA ASP A 131 -9.82 12.31 1.76
C ASP A 131 -8.55 11.67 1.16
N LEU A 132 -7.39 12.24 1.46
CA LEU A 132 -6.12 11.73 0.95
C LEU A 132 -5.61 10.50 1.70
N LEU A 133 -6.23 10.15 2.84
CA LEU A 133 -5.98 8.89 3.53
C LEU A 133 -6.75 7.72 2.92
N ASP A 134 -7.76 7.96 2.06
CA ASP A 134 -8.57 6.90 1.45
C ASP A 134 -7.72 5.83 0.76
N ASP A 135 -7.96 4.55 1.11
CA ASP A 135 -7.24 3.38 0.63
C ASP A 135 -5.71 3.44 0.85
N ASN A 136 -5.26 4.22 1.83
CA ASN A 136 -3.86 4.43 2.19
C ASN A 136 -3.65 4.25 3.70
N ASP A 137 -2.40 4.27 4.15
CA ASP A 137 -2.02 4.20 5.56
C ASP A 137 -0.90 5.21 5.90
N GLY A 138 -0.61 5.32 7.19
CA GLY A 138 0.41 6.22 7.72
C GLY A 138 -0.09 7.64 7.95
N SER A 139 0.79 8.50 8.44
CA SER A 139 0.52 9.92 8.71
C SER A 139 0.96 10.82 7.55
N LEU A 140 0.49 12.08 7.53
CA LEU A 140 0.97 13.10 6.60
C LEU A 140 2.49 13.29 6.73
N LYS A 141 3.04 13.30 7.96
CA LYS A 141 4.48 13.42 8.21
C LYS A 141 5.31 12.26 7.62
N GLU A 142 4.73 11.08 7.51
CA GLU A 142 5.37 9.98 6.74
C GLU A 142 5.38 10.26 5.24
N LYS A 143 4.32 10.89 4.72
CA LYS A 143 4.28 11.28 3.30
C LYS A 143 5.28 12.39 3.01
N GLU A 144 5.40 13.38 3.88
CA GLU A 144 6.45 14.41 3.81
C GLU A 144 7.83 13.78 3.80
N ALA A 145 8.10 12.85 4.73
CA ALA A 145 9.38 12.16 4.81
C ALA A 145 9.75 11.43 3.51
N ILE A 146 8.81 10.71 2.91
CA ILE A 146 9.02 9.92 1.70
C ILE A 146 9.10 10.80 0.45
N LEU A 147 8.39 11.92 0.44
CA LEU A 147 8.42 12.88 -0.66
C LEU A 147 9.61 13.85 -0.59
N GLY A 148 10.39 13.81 0.48
CA GLY A 148 11.55 14.66 0.68
C GLY A 148 11.21 16.11 1.06
N LEU A 149 9.96 16.39 1.46
CA LEU A 149 9.53 17.70 1.97
C LEU A 149 10.09 17.97 3.38
N ASP A 150 9.98 19.19 3.87
CA ASP A 150 10.15 19.48 5.29
C ASP A 150 9.23 18.57 6.12
N ILE A 151 9.78 17.94 7.15
CA ILE A 151 8.98 17.29 8.19
C ILE A 151 8.89 18.31 9.32
N MET A 152 7.72 18.93 9.42
CA MET A 152 7.52 20.02 10.37
C MET A 152 6.57 19.60 11.49
N GLU A 153 6.85 20.01 12.71
CA GLU A 153 5.95 19.94 13.86
C GLU A 153 5.99 21.32 14.52
N SER A 154 4.86 21.80 15.04
CA SER A 154 4.84 23.07 15.79
C SER A 154 5.46 22.88 17.18
N GLU A 155 6.21 23.87 17.64
CA GLU A 155 6.76 23.92 18.99
C GLU A 155 5.72 24.41 20.02
N VAL A 156 4.59 24.93 19.57
CA VAL A 156 3.51 25.43 20.43
C VAL A 156 2.83 24.28 21.16
N ASP A 157 2.68 24.39 22.48
CA ASP A 157 1.85 23.45 23.24
C ASP A 157 0.36 23.65 22.89
N PHE A 158 -0.23 22.65 22.23
CA PHE A 158 -1.65 22.64 21.85
C PHE A 158 -2.63 22.66 23.04
N ASN A 159 -2.14 22.58 24.29
CA ASN A 159 -2.93 22.76 25.50
C ASN A 159 -2.72 24.14 26.17
N LYS A 160 -1.93 25.00 25.54
CA LYS A 160 -1.69 26.37 26.03
C LYS A 160 -2.99 27.18 25.97
N GLU A 161 -3.43 27.70 27.12
CA GLU A 161 -4.71 28.41 27.22
C GLU A 161 -4.68 29.81 26.56
N HIS A 162 -3.52 30.48 26.60
CA HIS A 162 -3.34 31.82 26.05
C HIS A 162 -2.19 31.83 25.07
N LEU A 163 -2.52 31.92 23.80
CA LEU A 163 -1.55 32.04 22.72
C LEU A 163 -1.06 33.50 22.60
N THR A 164 0.25 33.65 22.44
CA THR A 164 0.83 34.91 21.98
C THR A 164 0.63 35.09 20.47
N GLU A 165 0.86 36.26 19.92
CA GLU A 165 0.84 36.48 18.47
C GLU A 165 1.94 35.69 17.76
N GLU A 166 3.06 35.41 18.44
CA GLU A 166 4.13 34.55 17.95
C GLU A 166 3.66 33.07 17.85
N ASP A 167 3.00 32.54 18.90
CA ASP A 167 2.39 31.21 18.88
C ASP A 167 1.39 31.06 17.71
N LYS A 168 0.53 32.08 17.51
CA LYS A 168 -0.45 32.06 16.41
C LYS A 168 0.24 32.09 15.03
N ALA A 169 1.31 32.89 14.89
CA ALA A 169 2.09 32.95 13.66
C ALA A 169 2.76 31.59 13.36
N ASP A 170 3.34 30.93 14.38
CA ASP A 170 3.93 29.59 14.25
C ASP A 170 2.88 28.55 13.82
N LEU A 171 1.73 28.49 14.51
CA LEU A 171 0.63 27.59 14.15
C LEU A 171 0.08 27.86 12.73
N THR A 172 0.01 29.15 12.34
CA THR A 172 -0.42 29.53 10.99
C THR A 172 0.58 29.03 9.93
N TYR A 173 1.87 29.21 10.18
CA TYR A 173 2.92 28.73 9.28
C TYR A 173 2.92 27.20 9.18
N TYR A 174 2.77 26.51 10.29
CA TYR A 174 2.66 25.06 10.39
C TYR A 174 1.44 24.53 9.61
N CYS A 175 0.24 25.08 9.84
CA CYS A 175 -0.97 24.68 9.15
C CYS A 175 -0.89 24.96 7.63
N LYS A 176 -0.28 26.10 7.21
CA LYS A 176 -0.01 26.37 5.79
C LYS A 176 0.92 25.32 5.18
N HIS A 177 1.91 24.85 5.94
CA HIS A 177 2.79 23.77 5.47
C HIS A 177 2.02 22.47 5.26
N ASP A 178 1.14 22.07 6.19
CA ASP A 178 0.35 20.84 6.06
C ASP A 178 -0.62 20.89 4.87
N VAL A 179 -1.24 22.04 4.62
CA VAL A 179 -2.06 22.27 3.41
C VAL A 179 -1.21 22.12 2.13
N TYR A 180 -0.02 22.74 2.10
CA TYR A 180 0.90 22.61 0.96
C TYR A 180 1.36 21.16 0.76
N ALA A 181 1.73 20.47 1.83
CA ALA A 181 2.14 19.06 1.80
C ALA A 181 1.01 18.16 1.26
N CYS A 182 -0.24 18.41 1.62
CA CYS A 182 -1.42 17.75 1.05
C CYS A 182 -1.55 18.00 -0.46
N MET A 183 -1.35 19.23 -0.93
CA MET A 183 -1.39 19.58 -2.36
C MET A 183 -0.29 18.84 -3.13
N TYR A 184 0.94 18.86 -2.60
CA TYR A 184 2.09 18.19 -3.21
C TYR A 184 1.89 16.66 -3.26
N TYR A 185 1.44 16.05 -2.15
CA TYR A 185 1.11 14.63 -2.09
C TYR A 185 0.01 14.25 -3.09
N PHE A 186 -1.03 15.07 -3.20
CA PHE A 186 -2.08 14.85 -4.19
C PHE A 186 -1.51 14.78 -5.61
N LEU A 187 -0.71 15.76 -6.01
CA LEU A 187 -0.14 15.82 -7.36
C LEU A 187 0.80 14.67 -7.66
N LYS A 188 1.66 14.32 -6.72
CA LYS A 188 2.67 13.26 -6.93
C LYS A 188 2.10 11.85 -6.86
N VAL A 189 1.06 11.63 -6.05
CA VAL A 189 0.56 10.28 -5.73
C VAL A 189 -0.93 10.13 -6.00
N MET A 190 -1.78 10.98 -5.43
CA MET A 190 -3.22 10.76 -5.41
C MET A 190 -3.95 11.17 -6.69
N LYS A 191 -3.35 12.01 -7.54
CA LYS A 191 -3.95 12.44 -8.82
C LYS A 191 -4.32 11.24 -9.70
N GLY A 192 -3.42 10.26 -9.82
CA GLY A 192 -3.68 9.02 -10.57
C GLY A 192 -4.79 8.17 -9.95
N TYR A 193 -4.82 8.07 -8.62
CA TYR A 193 -5.86 7.38 -7.88
C TYR A 193 -7.25 8.00 -8.14
N VAL A 194 -7.35 9.31 -8.02
CA VAL A 194 -8.61 10.05 -8.29
C VAL A 194 -9.02 9.93 -9.74
N LYS A 195 -8.09 10.06 -10.71
CA LYS A 195 -8.37 9.84 -12.13
C LYS A 195 -9.00 8.46 -12.38
N ASN A 196 -8.51 7.42 -11.75
CA ASN A 196 -9.07 6.08 -11.87
C ASN A 196 -10.50 5.99 -11.31
N LYS A 197 -10.79 6.66 -10.19
CA LYS A 197 -12.15 6.75 -9.62
C LYS A 197 -13.11 7.45 -10.57
N LEU A 198 -12.69 8.56 -11.17
CA LEU A 198 -13.48 9.31 -12.15
C LEU A 198 -13.73 8.48 -13.43
N ALA A 199 -12.77 7.70 -13.88
CA ALA A 199 -12.94 6.79 -15.01
C ALA A 199 -14.00 5.71 -14.71
N ILE A 200 -14.03 5.15 -13.50
CA ILE A 200 -15.10 4.25 -13.04
C ILE A 200 -16.44 4.99 -13.07
N GLY A 201 -16.49 6.21 -12.52
CA GLY A 201 -17.72 7.01 -12.48
C GLY A 201 -18.28 7.30 -13.88
N LYS A 202 -17.43 7.78 -14.79
CA LYS A 202 -17.78 8.04 -16.19
C LYS A 202 -18.35 6.79 -16.86
N LYS A 203 -17.68 5.65 -16.69
CA LYS A 203 -18.07 4.39 -17.33
C LYS A 203 -19.39 3.84 -16.81
N PHE A 204 -19.61 3.88 -15.50
CA PHE A 204 -20.77 3.26 -14.86
C PHE A 204 -21.89 4.24 -14.49
N GLY A 205 -21.82 5.47 -14.95
CA GLY A 205 -22.86 6.49 -14.70
C GLY A 205 -22.97 6.89 -13.22
N ILE A 206 -21.88 6.82 -12.46
CA ILE A 206 -21.82 7.24 -11.07
C ILE A 206 -21.50 8.74 -11.04
N ALA A 207 -22.22 9.51 -10.24
CA ALA A 207 -22.02 10.94 -10.13
C ALA A 207 -20.56 11.27 -9.72
N GLU A 208 -19.98 12.29 -10.32
CA GLU A 208 -18.60 12.71 -10.06
C GLU A 208 -18.33 12.97 -8.57
N ARG A 209 -19.29 13.62 -7.89
CA ARG A 209 -19.25 13.82 -6.44
C ARG A 209 -19.06 12.49 -5.66
N ASP A 210 -19.79 11.45 -6.03
CA ASP A 210 -19.67 10.14 -5.39
C ASP A 210 -18.30 9.50 -5.64
N CYS A 211 -17.70 9.77 -6.81
CA CYS A 211 -16.35 9.31 -7.12
C CYS A 211 -15.31 9.89 -6.16
N TYR A 212 -15.39 11.17 -5.83
CA TYR A 212 -14.49 11.77 -4.85
C TYR A 212 -14.70 11.21 -3.43
N MET A 213 -15.96 11.08 -3.01
CA MET A 213 -16.32 10.75 -1.63
C MET A 213 -16.22 9.27 -1.27
N CYS A 214 -16.16 8.38 -2.26
CA CYS A 214 -16.07 6.93 -2.06
C CYS A 214 -14.63 6.42 -2.15
N THR A 215 -14.31 5.37 -1.40
CA THR A 215 -13.14 4.52 -1.65
C THR A 215 -13.34 3.72 -2.94
N ASN A 216 -12.25 3.17 -3.51
CA ASN A 216 -12.34 2.29 -4.69
C ASN A 216 -13.33 1.14 -4.48
N ALA A 217 -13.31 0.50 -3.31
CA ALA A 217 -14.18 -0.63 -3.00
C ALA A 217 -15.67 -0.24 -2.96
N ASN A 218 -15.99 0.94 -2.44
CA ASN A 218 -17.35 1.47 -2.45
C ASN A 218 -17.83 1.83 -3.87
N LEU A 219 -16.94 2.38 -4.71
CA LEU A 219 -17.25 2.65 -6.12
C LEU A 219 -17.51 1.36 -6.90
N VAL A 220 -16.71 0.32 -6.64
CA VAL A 220 -16.91 -1.00 -7.26
C VAL A 220 -18.26 -1.58 -6.85
N ALA A 221 -18.64 -1.48 -5.58
CA ALA A 221 -19.97 -1.90 -5.14
C ALA A 221 -21.10 -1.16 -5.89
N LYS A 222 -20.97 0.16 -6.06
CA LYS A 222 -21.93 0.97 -6.85
C LYS A 222 -21.95 0.57 -8.32
N ALA A 223 -20.77 0.39 -8.95
CA ALA A 223 -20.64 -0.02 -10.35
C ALA A 223 -21.33 -1.38 -10.64
N LEU A 224 -21.27 -2.29 -9.67
CA LEU A 224 -21.92 -3.60 -9.76
C LEU A 224 -23.41 -3.59 -9.31
N GLY A 225 -23.93 -2.46 -8.86
CA GLY A 225 -25.30 -2.36 -8.33
C GLY A 225 -25.50 -3.21 -7.09
N ALA A 226 -24.45 -3.41 -6.28
CA ALA A 226 -24.51 -4.20 -5.06
C ALA A 226 -25.44 -3.53 -4.02
N LYS A 227 -26.19 -4.36 -3.31
CA LYS A 227 -27.01 -3.93 -2.16
C LYS A 227 -26.68 -4.80 -0.99
N ARG A 228 -26.24 -4.17 0.09
CA ARG A 228 -25.88 -4.86 1.32
C ARG A 228 -26.98 -5.81 1.78
N SER A 229 -26.59 -7.03 2.11
CA SER A 229 -27.41 -8.04 2.75
C SER A 229 -26.72 -8.49 4.04
N SER A 230 -27.47 -9.04 4.98
CA SER A 230 -26.91 -9.65 6.17
C SER A 230 -26.66 -11.13 5.90
N PHE A 231 -25.39 -11.54 5.90
CA PHE A 231 -24.99 -12.94 5.81
C PHE A 231 -24.37 -13.35 7.15
N GLY A 232 -24.69 -14.56 7.64
CA GLY A 232 -24.18 -15.08 8.90
C GLY A 232 -22.81 -15.75 8.76
N ASP A 233 -22.05 -15.79 9.85
CA ASP A 233 -20.74 -16.46 9.90
C ASP A 233 -20.86 -18.00 9.83
N GLU A 234 -22.02 -18.56 10.20
CA GLU A 234 -22.34 -19.99 10.08
C GLU A 234 -22.25 -20.53 8.65
N GLU A 235 -22.35 -19.67 7.67
CA GLU A 235 -22.18 -20.01 6.26
C GLU A 235 -20.71 -20.35 5.87
N LEU A 236 -19.76 -20.19 6.78
CA LEU A 236 -18.33 -20.44 6.53
C LEU A 236 -17.89 -21.90 6.79
N ILE A 237 -18.78 -22.80 7.23
CA ILE A 237 -18.42 -24.11 7.78
C ILE A 237 -17.81 -25.04 6.74
N GLU A 238 -18.40 -25.16 5.54
CA GLU A 238 -17.90 -26.05 4.49
C GLU A 238 -18.19 -25.48 3.09
N ILE A 239 -17.28 -25.74 2.14
CA ILE A 239 -17.53 -25.43 0.74
C ILE A 239 -17.71 -26.70 -0.09
N PHE A 240 -18.61 -26.64 -1.07
CA PHE A 240 -18.87 -27.73 -2.01
C PHE A 240 -18.15 -27.50 -3.34
N LEU A 241 -17.55 -28.58 -3.88
CA LEU A 241 -16.90 -28.53 -5.19
C LEU A 241 -17.96 -28.45 -6.30
N PRO A 242 -17.81 -27.52 -7.26
CA PRO A 242 -18.58 -27.55 -8.50
C PRO A 242 -18.42 -28.87 -9.24
N THR A 243 -19.52 -29.38 -9.79
CA THR A 243 -19.53 -30.71 -10.45
C THR A 243 -18.44 -30.83 -11.52
N LYS A 244 -18.23 -29.77 -12.31
CA LYS A 244 -17.25 -29.77 -13.42
C LYS A 244 -15.79 -29.97 -13.01
N ILE A 245 -15.41 -29.61 -11.78
CA ILE A 245 -14.01 -29.76 -11.29
C ILE A 245 -13.87 -30.87 -10.25
N ARG A 246 -14.96 -31.47 -9.81
CA ARG A 246 -14.97 -32.41 -8.69
C ARG A 246 -14.07 -33.62 -8.95
N GLU A 247 -14.27 -34.30 -10.06
CA GLU A 247 -13.48 -35.46 -10.45
C GLU A 247 -11.99 -35.12 -10.56
N TYR A 248 -11.65 -34.05 -11.27
CA TYR A 248 -10.27 -33.56 -11.39
C TYR A 248 -9.60 -33.35 -10.05
N CYS A 249 -10.32 -32.75 -9.07
CA CYS A 249 -9.76 -32.47 -7.75
C CYS A 249 -9.53 -33.76 -6.95
N TYR A 250 -10.47 -34.72 -6.96
CA TYR A 250 -10.32 -36.01 -6.27
C TYR A 250 -9.20 -36.87 -6.85
N GLU A 251 -8.99 -36.85 -8.17
CA GLU A 251 -7.90 -37.55 -8.84
C GLU A 251 -6.52 -36.96 -8.52
N ASN A 252 -6.45 -35.65 -8.37
CA ASN A 252 -5.19 -34.91 -8.31
C ASN A 252 -4.83 -34.36 -6.94
N LEU A 253 -5.67 -34.51 -5.91
CA LEU A 253 -5.36 -34.16 -4.53
C LEU A 253 -5.59 -35.34 -3.57
N PRO A 254 -4.76 -35.51 -2.51
CA PRO A 254 -5.09 -36.40 -1.41
C PRO A 254 -6.39 -35.96 -0.72
N ASN A 255 -7.31 -36.90 -0.48
CA ASN A 255 -8.63 -36.61 0.12
C ASN A 255 -8.50 -35.84 1.43
N LYS A 256 -7.54 -36.22 2.30
CA LYS A 256 -7.29 -35.51 3.57
C LYS A 256 -6.98 -34.03 3.39
N VAL A 257 -6.16 -33.67 2.39
CA VAL A 257 -5.80 -32.28 2.08
C VAL A 257 -7.01 -31.55 1.51
N LEU A 258 -7.71 -32.18 0.58
CA LEU A 258 -8.92 -31.65 -0.04
C LEU A 258 -9.98 -31.30 1.02
N ASP A 259 -10.27 -32.24 1.92
CA ASP A 259 -11.25 -32.04 2.98
C ASP A 259 -10.80 -30.95 3.97
N GLN A 260 -9.52 -30.90 4.32
CA GLN A 260 -8.97 -29.87 5.17
C GLN A 260 -9.13 -28.47 4.56
N ILE A 261 -8.85 -28.29 3.25
CA ILE A 261 -9.06 -26.99 2.60
C ILE A 261 -10.54 -26.62 2.60
N ARG A 262 -11.44 -27.57 2.36
CA ARG A 262 -12.89 -27.33 2.30
C ARG A 262 -13.50 -26.90 3.63
N THR A 263 -12.98 -27.38 4.74
CA THR A 263 -13.60 -27.23 6.07
C THR A 263 -12.84 -26.31 7.04
N SER A 264 -11.54 -26.02 6.80
CA SER A 264 -10.73 -25.25 7.74
C SER A 264 -11.18 -23.78 7.86
N THR A 265 -11.34 -23.30 9.07
CA THR A 265 -11.65 -21.89 9.37
C THR A 265 -10.39 -21.05 9.67
N LYS A 266 -9.22 -21.70 9.78
CA LYS A 266 -7.94 -21.06 10.09
C LYS A 266 -6.90 -21.41 9.03
N PRO A 267 -5.90 -20.55 8.82
CA PRO A 267 -4.73 -20.90 8.01
C PRO A 267 -4.05 -22.17 8.53
N PHE A 268 -3.53 -23.00 7.63
CA PHE A 268 -2.79 -24.21 7.94
C PHE A 268 -1.73 -24.50 6.88
N THR A 269 -0.80 -25.41 7.21
CA THR A 269 0.28 -25.81 6.31
C THR A 269 0.33 -27.34 6.21
N VAL A 270 0.66 -27.85 5.03
CA VAL A 270 0.92 -29.28 4.76
C VAL A 270 2.14 -29.43 3.89
N THR A 271 2.84 -30.56 4.02
CA THR A 271 3.96 -30.89 3.13
C THR A 271 3.44 -31.60 1.89
N MET A 272 3.67 -31.02 0.71
CA MET A 272 3.33 -31.58 -0.61
C MET A 272 4.43 -31.26 -1.62
N PHE A 273 4.67 -32.14 -2.58
CA PHE A 273 5.64 -31.97 -3.67
C PHE A 273 6.99 -31.36 -3.22
N ASP A 274 7.51 -31.86 -2.10
CA ASP A 274 8.74 -31.41 -1.40
C ASP A 274 8.68 -29.96 -0.84
N ASN A 275 7.49 -29.33 -0.79
CA ASN A 275 7.29 -28.00 -0.29
C ASN A 275 6.41 -27.97 0.97
N GLU A 276 6.66 -26.99 1.84
CA GLU A 276 5.70 -26.53 2.83
C GLU A 276 4.65 -25.65 2.13
N VAL A 277 3.43 -26.18 2.01
CA VAL A 277 2.31 -25.51 1.32
C VAL A 277 1.36 -24.91 2.32
N SER A 278 1.26 -23.59 2.34
CA SER A 278 0.42 -22.82 3.25
C SER A 278 -0.88 -22.38 2.57
N PHE A 279 -2.00 -22.62 3.24
CA PHE A 279 -3.35 -22.25 2.84
C PHE A 279 -3.87 -21.17 3.78
N GLY A 280 -4.02 -19.94 3.28
CA GLY A 280 -4.46 -18.78 4.05
C GLY A 280 -5.61 -18.03 3.39
N ASN A 281 -6.02 -16.91 3.96
CA ASN A 281 -7.17 -16.15 3.46
C ASN A 281 -6.94 -15.46 2.10
N GLY A 282 -5.68 -15.39 1.65
CA GLY A 282 -5.30 -14.73 0.39
C GLY A 282 -4.94 -15.67 -0.77
N GLY A 283 -4.92 -17.00 -0.53
CA GLY A 283 -4.53 -17.97 -1.56
C GLY A 283 -3.66 -19.10 -1.03
N VAL A 284 -3.03 -19.86 -1.94
CA VAL A 284 -2.05 -20.90 -1.64
C VAL A 284 -0.64 -20.39 -1.90
N HIS A 285 0.27 -20.64 -0.95
CA HIS A 285 1.65 -20.21 -1.03
C HIS A 285 2.60 -21.35 -0.66
N SER A 286 3.63 -21.53 -1.46
CA SER A 286 4.72 -22.47 -1.14
C SER A 286 6.02 -22.03 -1.79
N VAL A 287 7.13 -22.49 -1.21
CA VAL A 287 8.46 -22.41 -1.83
C VAL A 287 9.16 -23.76 -1.70
N TYR A 288 9.92 -24.14 -2.72
CA TYR A 288 10.70 -25.37 -2.68
C TYR A 288 11.75 -25.33 -1.58
N LYS A 289 12.49 -24.23 -1.52
CA LYS A 289 13.43 -23.92 -0.43
C LYS A 289 13.50 -22.40 -0.26
N ASN A 290 13.75 -21.96 0.95
CA ASN A 290 14.19 -20.60 1.22
C ASN A 290 15.64 -20.41 0.74
N ASN A 291 16.01 -19.18 0.46
CA ASN A 291 17.33 -18.80 -0.04
C ASN A 291 17.76 -19.60 -1.27
N LEU A 292 16.85 -19.75 -2.24
CA LEU A 292 17.04 -20.55 -3.43
C LEU A 292 17.45 -19.69 -4.62
N TYR A 293 18.51 -20.09 -5.32
CA TYR A 293 18.87 -19.60 -6.64
C TYR A 293 18.66 -20.68 -7.70
N VAL A 294 17.97 -20.34 -8.78
CA VAL A 294 17.77 -21.23 -9.91
C VAL A 294 17.95 -20.45 -11.21
N GLU A 295 18.62 -21.07 -12.17
CA GLU A 295 18.86 -20.54 -13.51
C GLU A 295 18.45 -21.56 -14.56
N SER A 296 17.78 -21.09 -15.61
CA SER A 296 17.52 -21.91 -16.80
C SER A 296 18.82 -22.17 -17.57
N ASN A 297 18.97 -23.40 -18.10
CA ASN A 297 20.10 -23.79 -18.92
C ASN A 297 19.64 -24.54 -20.19
N ASP A 298 20.54 -25.20 -20.91
CA ASP A 298 20.21 -25.89 -22.15
C ASP A 298 19.30 -27.12 -21.95
N GLU A 299 19.36 -27.78 -20.80
CA GLU A 299 18.54 -28.95 -20.49
C GLU A 299 17.29 -28.59 -19.66
N TRP A 300 17.41 -27.68 -18.71
CA TRP A 300 16.37 -27.33 -17.76
C TRP A 300 15.91 -25.88 -17.92
N MET A 301 14.64 -25.63 -17.66
CA MET A 301 14.09 -24.27 -17.68
C MET A 301 13.14 -24.00 -16.51
N LEU A 302 13.09 -22.75 -16.13
CA LEU A 302 12.07 -22.18 -15.27
C LEU A 302 10.88 -21.73 -16.13
N MET A 303 9.71 -22.19 -15.79
CA MET A 303 8.47 -21.78 -16.45
C MET A 303 7.46 -21.33 -15.40
N ASN A 304 7.02 -20.08 -15.50
CA ASN A 304 5.95 -19.53 -14.67
C ASN A 304 4.62 -19.74 -15.39
N VAL A 305 3.70 -20.39 -14.71
CA VAL A 305 2.38 -20.76 -15.17
C VAL A 305 1.37 -19.96 -14.39
N ASP A 306 0.78 -18.94 -15.00
CA ASP A 306 -0.15 -18.03 -14.33
C ASP A 306 -1.58 -18.18 -14.87
N ALA A 307 -2.57 -18.26 -13.98
CA ALA A 307 -3.96 -18.25 -14.39
C ALA A 307 -4.43 -16.83 -14.76
N ALA A 308 -4.92 -16.68 -15.99
CA ALA A 308 -5.31 -15.38 -16.51
C ALA A 308 -6.50 -14.78 -15.74
N SER A 309 -6.29 -13.62 -15.11
CA SER A 309 -7.32 -12.93 -14.30
C SER A 309 -7.98 -13.87 -13.29
N TYR A 310 -7.19 -14.55 -12.47
CA TYR A 310 -7.60 -15.72 -11.68
C TYR A 310 -8.89 -15.50 -10.88
N TYR A 311 -8.90 -14.59 -9.90
CA TYR A 311 -10.10 -14.35 -9.10
C TYR A 311 -11.30 -13.89 -9.92
N PRO A 312 -11.21 -12.93 -10.85
CA PRO A 312 -12.32 -12.62 -11.74
C PRO A 312 -12.87 -13.82 -12.51
N SER A 313 -11.98 -14.67 -13.03
CA SER A 313 -12.37 -15.90 -13.72
C SER A 313 -13.07 -16.89 -12.77
N MET A 314 -12.56 -17.05 -11.54
CA MET A 314 -13.16 -17.88 -10.51
C MET A 314 -14.56 -17.41 -10.12
N LEU A 315 -14.74 -16.08 -9.95
CA LEU A 315 -16.06 -15.49 -9.63
C LEU A 315 -17.12 -15.84 -10.70
N ILE A 316 -16.70 -15.89 -11.98
CA ILE A 316 -17.59 -16.23 -13.10
C ILE A 316 -17.78 -17.74 -13.23
N GLN A 317 -16.67 -18.49 -13.35
CA GLN A 317 -16.69 -19.90 -13.71
C GLN A 317 -17.27 -20.81 -12.62
N PHE A 318 -17.15 -20.39 -11.35
CA PHE A 318 -17.63 -21.16 -10.20
C PHE A 318 -18.74 -20.44 -9.41
N GLU A 319 -19.32 -19.41 -10.02
CA GLU A 319 -20.47 -18.70 -9.44
C GLU A 319 -20.20 -18.23 -7.98
N CYS A 320 -19.00 -17.65 -7.77
CA CYS A 320 -18.56 -17.15 -6.46
C CYS A 320 -18.74 -15.64 -6.28
N LEU A 321 -19.43 -14.97 -7.22
CA LEU A 321 -19.72 -13.55 -7.09
C LEU A 321 -20.63 -13.31 -5.86
N SER A 322 -20.35 -12.24 -5.12
CA SER A 322 -21.16 -11.85 -3.97
C SER A 322 -22.66 -11.84 -4.34
N ARG A 323 -23.50 -12.48 -3.53
CA ARG A 323 -24.97 -12.50 -3.66
C ARG A 323 -25.60 -11.10 -3.46
N ALA A 324 -24.82 -10.12 -2.96
CA ALA A 324 -25.20 -8.72 -2.92
C ALA A 324 -25.32 -8.10 -4.32
N VAL A 325 -24.66 -8.67 -5.33
CA VAL A 325 -24.76 -8.26 -6.74
C VAL A 325 -25.99 -8.92 -7.36
N ARG A 326 -27.08 -8.15 -7.53
CA ARG A 326 -28.37 -8.69 -8.00
C ARG A 326 -28.34 -9.21 -9.45
N ASN A 327 -27.52 -8.61 -10.29
CA ASN A 327 -27.35 -9.00 -11.70
C ASN A 327 -25.91 -9.42 -11.99
N PRO A 328 -25.58 -10.72 -11.86
CA PRO A 328 -24.21 -11.22 -12.12
C PRO A 328 -23.73 -10.99 -13.55
N ALA A 329 -24.65 -10.83 -14.53
CA ALA A 329 -24.27 -10.56 -15.92
C ALA A 329 -23.47 -9.26 -16.08
N VAL A 330 -23.69 -8.28 -15.21
CA VAL A 330 -22.90 -7.03 -15.22
C VAL A 330 -21.42 -7.31 -15.04
N PHE A 331 -21.06 -8.17 -14.07
CA PHE A 331 -19.66 -8.53 -13.82
C PHE A 331 -19.04 -9.26 -15.00
N LYS A 332 -19.80 -10.22 -15.59
CA LYS A 332 -19.35 -10.95 -16.77
C LYS A 332 -19.13 -10.03 -17.98
N ASN A 333 -20.05 -9.09 -18.22
CA ASN A 333 -19.91 -8.13 -19.33
C ASN A 333 -18.66 -7.25 -19.17
N ILE A 334 -18.36 -6.79 -17.94
CA ILE A 334 -17.14 -6.04 -17.63
C ILE A 334 -15.89 -6.89 -17.92
N PHE A 335 -15.93 -8.17 -17.57
CA PHE A 335 -14.84 -9.11 -17.84
C PHE A 335 -14.61 -9.31 -19.35
N ASP A 336 -15.68 -9.61 -20.10
CA ASP A 336 -15.61 -9.85 -21.53
C ASP A 336 -15.11 -8.61 -22.28
N GLU A 337 -15.62 -7.42 -21.93
CA GLU A 337 -15.16 -6.15 -22.47
C GLU A 337 -13.68 -5.89 -22.17
N ARG A 338 -13.22 -6.16 -20.94
CA ARG A 338 -11.80 -6.00 -20.60
C ARG A 338 -10.92 -6.91 -21.47
N ILE A 339 -11.33 -8.15 -21.72
CA ILE A 339 -10.58 -9.08 -22.58
C ILE A 339 -10.54 -8.55 -24.01
N ALA A 340 -11.66 -8.06 -24.53
CA ALA A 340 -11.73 -7.44 -25.86
C ALA A 340 -10.79 -6.22 -25.99
N LEU A 341 -10.83 -5.33 -24.99
CA LEU A 341 -9.96 -4.15 -24.94
C LEU A 341 -8.48 -4.51 -24.79
N LYS A 342 -8.14 -5.59 -24.05
CA LYS A 342 -6.74 -6.04 -23.89
C LYS A 342 -6.13 -6.41 -25.26
N HIS A 343 -6.90 -7.00 -26.14
CA HIS A 343 -6.46 -7.48 -27.46
C HIS A 343 -6.69 -6.49 -28.60
N LYS A 344 -7.35 -5.35 -28.34
CA LYS A 344 -7.61 -4.31 -29.33
C LYS A 344 -6.29 -3.69 -29.81
N LYS A 345 -6.08 -3.66 -31.13
CA LYS A 345 -5.00 -2.89 -31.77
C LYS A 345 -5.43 -1.43 -31.88
N ASN A 346 -4.51 -0.49 -31.73
CA ASN A 346 -4.79 0.96 -31.84
C ASN A 346 -5.85 1.46 -30.86
N LYS A 347 -5.55 1.37 -29.56
CA LYS A 347 -6.42 1.87 -28.49
C LYS A 347 -6.50 3.39 -28.48
N THR A 348 -7.69 3.89 -28.28
CA THR A 348 -7.92 5.31 -27.94
C THR A 348 -7.71 5.54 -26.45
N GLN A 349 -7.61 6.80 -26.01
CA GLN A 349 -7.54 7.12 -24.58
C GLN A 349 -8.78 6.61 -23.83
N ASP A 350 -9.98 6.69 -24.41
CA ASP A 350 -11.21 6.14 -23.81
C ASP A 350 -11.15 4.60 -23.66
N ASP A 351 -10.50 3.89 -24.59
CA ASP A 351 -10.27 2.45 -24.47
C ASP A 351 -9.33 2.11 -23.30
N GLU A 352 -8.28 2.89 -23.12
CA GLU A 352 -7.32 2.72 -22.02
C GLU A 352 -7.96 3.04 -20.66
N ASP A 353 -8.72 4.12 -20.57
CA ASP A 353 -9.46 4.50 -19.38
C ASP A 353 -10.52 3.44 -19.02
N SER A 354 -11.25 2.93 -20.03
CA SER A 354 -12.21 1.83 -19.85
C SER A 354 -11.54 0.53 -19.42
N GLN A 355 -10.40 0.18 -20.01
CA GLN A 355 -9.63 -0.99 -19.62
C GLN A 355 -9.15 -0.89 -18.18
N THR A 356 -8.71 0.29 -17.75
CA THR A 356 -8.26 0.56 -16.39
C THR A 356 -9.43 0.47 -15.39
N ALA A 357 -10.56 1.09 -15.70
CA ALA A 357 -11.76 1.02 -14.88
C ALA A 357 -12.25 -0.43 -14.71
N ASN A 358 -12.33 -1.19 -15.83
CA ASN A 358 -12.71 -2.60 -15.80
C ASN A 358 -11.76 -3.44 -14.95
N LYS A 359 -10.44 -3.23 -15.09
CA LYS A 359 -9.43 -3.94 -14.30
C LYS A 359 -9.59 -3.68 -12.80
N LEU A 360 -9.85 -2.43 -12.41
CA LEU A 360 -10.06 -2.07 -11.01
C LEU A 360 -11.33 -2.73 -10.46
N VAL A 361 -12.46 -2.66 -11.17
CA VAL A 361 -13.71 -3.31 -10.75
C VAL A 361 -13.50 -4.80 -10.56
N LEU A 362 -12.94 -5.49 -11.55
CA LEU A 362 -12.75 -6.94 -11.50
C LEU A 362 -11.82 -7.39 -10.36
N ASN A 363 -10.68 -6.71 -10.18
CA ASN A 363 -9.69 -7.11 -9.17
C ASN A 363 -10.14 -6.77 -7.74
N THR A 364 -10.87 -5.67 -7.56
CA THR A 364 -11.32 -5.23 -6.24
C THR A 364 -12.49 -6.07 -5.71
N THR A 365 -13.34 -6.61 -6.59
CA THR A 365 -14.58 -7.29 -6.22
C THR A 365 -14.38 -8.44 -5.25
N TYR A 366 -13.38 -9.30 -5.48
CA TYR A 366 -13.09 -10.42 -4.59
C TYR A 366 -12.74 -9.95 -3.17
N GLY A 367 -11.73 -9.07 -3.03
CA GLY A 367 -11.32 -8.54 -1.72
C GLY A 367 -12.43 -7.76 -1.01
N ALA A 368 -13.21 -6.99 -1.77
CA ALA A 368 -14.33 -6.23 -1.24
C ALA A 368 -15.45 -7.14 -0.67
N SER A 369 -15.66 -8.32 -1.23
CA SER A 369 -16.66 -9.27 -0.72
C SER A 369 -16.31 -9.84 0.66
N GLY A 370 -15.04 -9.80 1.07
CA GLY A 370 -14.59 -10.18 2.41
C GLY A 370 -14.69 -9.08 3.47
N ASN A 371 -14.99 -7.83 3.09
CA ASN A 371 -14.99 -6.70 4.02
C ASN A 371 -16.40 -6.38 4.54
N LYS A 372 -16.62 -6.62 5.83
CA LYS A 372 -17.93 -6.43 6.51
C LYS A 372 -18.50 -5.01 6.47
N TYR A 373 -17.72 -4.01 6.09
CA TYR A 373 -18.18 -2.61 6.02
C TYR A 373 -18.67 -2.20 4.63
N LEU A 374 -18.52 -3.08 3.62
CA LEU A 374 -18.89 -2.80 2.23
C LEU A 374 -20.22 -3.43 1.83
N ASP A 375 -20.88 -2.86 0.84
CA ASP A 375 -22.13 -3.38 0.30
C ASP A 375 -21.96 -4.72 -0.45
N LEU A 376 -20.73 -5.03 -0.86
CA LEU A 376 -20.36 -6.31 -1.47
C LEU A 376 -20.16 -7.45 -0.45
N TYR A 377 -20.22 -7.17 0.86
CA TYR A 377 -19.92 -8.18 1.88
C TYR A 377 -20.72 -9.46 1.71
N ASP A 378 -20.01 -10.56 1.51
CA ASP A 378 -20.53 -11.93 1.42
C ASP A 378 -19.42 -12.90 1.83
N PRO A 379 -19.28 -13.20 3.13
CA PRO A 379 -18.16 -13.97 3.66
C PRO A 379 -18.12 -15.40 3.12
N TYR A 380 -19.28 -16.02 2.87
CA TYR A 380 -19.34 -17.37 2.28
C TYR A 380 -18.77 -17.39 0.86
N MET A 381 -19.22 -16.48 -0.02
CA MET A 381 -18.76 -16.45 -1.41
C MET A 381 -17.29 -16.04 -1.53
N CYS A 382 -16.81 -15.13 -0.67
CA CYS A 382 -15.39 -14.80 -0.56
C CYS A 382 -14.55 -16.03 -0.19
N THR A 383 -14.93 -16.73 0.88
CA THR A 383 -14.24 -17.93 1.37
C THR A 383 -14.32 -19.06 0.34
N ARG A 384 -15.47 -19.27 -0.28
CA ARG A 384 -15.66 -20.28 -1.35
C ARG A 384 -14.74 -20.02 -2.54
N CYS A 385 -14.66 -18.78 -3.02
CA CYS A 385 -13.76 -18.39 -4.11
C CYS A 385 -12.29 -18.68 -3.75
N CYS A 386 -11.83 -18.27 -2.58
CA CYS A 386 -10.47 -18.49 -2.10
C CYS A 386 -10.13 -19.99 -2.04
N ARG A 387 -10.95 -20.78 -1.37
CA ARG A 387 -10.70 -22.22 -1.18
C ARG A 387 -10.78 -23.01 -2.48
N LEU A 388 -11.74 -22.70 -3.36
CA LEU A 388 -11.77 -23.32 -4.70
C LEU A 388 -10.51 -23.01 -5.50
N GLY A 389 -10.02 -21.76 -5.43
CA GLY A 389 -8.76 -21.37 -6.03
C GLY A 389 -7.58 -22.17 -5.48
N GLN A 390 -7.48 -22.27 -4.16
CA GLN A 390 -6.45 -23.06 -3.49
C GLN A 390 -6.47 -24.52 -3.92
N ILE A 391 -7.63 -25.17 -3.86
CA ILE A 391 -7.83 -26.57 -4.24
C ILE A 391 -7.40 -26.77 -5.69
N PHE A 392 -7.87 -25.94 -6.60
CA PHE A 392 -7.74 -26.17 -8.01
C PHE A 392 -6.31 -25.91 -8.52
N LEU A 393 -5.64 -24.88 -7.98
CA LEU A 393 -4.23 -24.62 -8.29
C LEU A 393 -3.29 -25.68 -7.69
N THR A 394 -3.56 -26.13 -6.45
CA THR A 394 -2.78 -27.20 -5.80
C THR A 394 -2.97 -28.54 -6.51
N ALA A 395 -4.18 -28.84 -7.02
CA ALA A 395 -4.43 -30.03 -7.83
C ALA A 395 -3.59 -30.02 -9.12
N LEU A 396 -3.45 -28.87 -9.79
CA LEU A 396 -2.56 -28.75 -10.95
C LEU A 396 -1.09 -28.98 -10.55
N ALA A 397 -0.61 -28.32 -9.49
CA ALA A 397 0.78 -28.50 -9.04
C ALA A 397 1.09 -29.96 -8.74
N ASN A 398 0.19 -30.66 -8.04
CA ASN A 398 0.36 -32.07 -7.71
C ASN A 398 0.29 -32.98 -8.94
N LYS A 399 -0.59 -32.66 -9.90
CA LYS A 399 -0.67 -33.38 -11.18
C LYS A 399 0.62 -33.24 -12.00
N LEU A 400 1.19 -32.03 -12.06
CA LEU A 400 2.46 -31.76 -12.74
C LEU A 400 3.58 -32.63 -12.15
N VAL A 401 3.74 -32.61 -10.83
CA VAL A 401 4.79 -33.40 -10.14
C VAL A 401 4.61 -34.91 -10.33
N LYS A 402 3.38 -35.40 -10.30
CA LYS A 402 3.10 -36.84 -10.52
C LYS A 402 3.39 -37.34 -11.93
N ASN A 403 3.19 -36.51 -12.94
CA ASN A 403 3.23 -36.93 -14.34
C ASN A 403 4.50 -36.51 -15.09
N VAL A 404 5.24 -35.50 -14.57
CA VAL A 404 6.45 -35.00 -15.23
C VAL A 404 7.68 -35.34 -14.37
N ASN A 405 8.46 -36.29 -14.86
CA ASN A 405 9.59 -36.85 -14.11
C ASN A 405 10.65 -35.79 -13.79
N GLY A 406 10.96 -35.63 -12.51
CA GLY A 406 11.97 -34.69 -12.02
C GLY A 406 11.52 -33.23 -11.97
N LEU A 407 10.30 -32.90 -12.38
CA LEU A 407 9.76 -31.52 -12.21
C LEU A 407 9.77 -31.12 -10.75
N LYS A 408 10.24 -29.89 -10.49
CA LYS A 408 10.18 -29.25 -9.16
C LYS A 408 9.24 -28.04 -9.19
N VAL A 409 8.36 -27.96 -8.21
CA VAL A 409 7.56 -26.74 -7.97
C VAL A 409 8.40 -25.80 -7.14
N ILE A 410 8.94 -24.76 -7.77
CA ILE A 410 9.81 -23.76 -7.10
C ILE A 410 8.99 -22.86 -6.19
N GLN A 411 7.81 -22.43 -6.66
CA GLN A 411 6.92 -21.54 -5.92
C GLN A 411 5.46 -21.75 -6.37
N THR A 412 4.53 -21.68 -5.41
CA THR A 412 3.12 -21.34 -5.70
C THR A 412 2.80 -20.00 -5.06
N ASN A 413 2.10 -19.14 -5.76
CA ASN A 413 1.79 -17.79 -5.27
C ASN A 413 0.42 -17.33 -5.80
N THR A 414 -0.62 -17.67 -5.05
CA THR A 414 -2.02 -17.26 -5.25
C THR A 414 -2.64 -17.74 -6.56
N ASP A 415 -2.11 -17.32 -7.71
CA ASP A 415 -2.65 -17.52 -9.07
C ASP A 415 -1.65 -18.16 -10.04
N GLY A 416 -0.43 -18.43 -9.57
CA GLY A 416 0.65 -18.96 -10.39
C GLY A 416 1.47 -20.07 -9.75
N ILE A 417 2.10 -20.84 -10.60
CA ILE A 417 3.03 -21.91 -10.24
C ILE A 417 4.32 -21.71 -11.02
N LEU A 418 5.44 -21.49 -10.34
CA LEU A 418 6.76 -21.52 -10.97
C LEU A 418 7.33 -22.92 -10.87
N VAL A 419 7.62 -23.51 -12.01
CA VAL A 419 8.20 -24.87 -12.11
C VAL A 419 9.59 -24.84 -12.72
N TYR A 420 10.43 -25.79 -12.27
CA TYR A 420 11.72 -26.12 -12.89
C TYR A 420 11.60 -27.49 -13.56
N VAL A 421 11.76 -27.55 -14.87
CA VAL A 421 11.43 -28.71 -15.70
C VAL A 421 12.41 -28.88 -16.83
N ARG A 422 12.63 -30.12 -17.27
CA ARG A 422 13.44 -30.38 -18.48
C ARG A 422 12.76 -29.81 -19.71
N ARG A 423 13.51 -29.16 -20.58
CA ARG A 423 12.97 -28.55 -21.81
C ARG A 423 12.21 -29.56 -22.71
N LYS A 424 12.67 -30.81 -22.75
CA LYS A 424 11.98 -31.87 -23.49
C LYS A 424 10.59 -32.22 -22.97
N ASP A 425 10.33 -31.96 -21.67
CA ASP A 425 9.07 -32.30 -21.00
C ASP A 425 8.06 -31.14 -20.99
N VAL A 426 8.44 -29.97 -21.50
CA VAL A 426 7.57 -28.78 -21.60
C VAL A 426 6.27 -29.05 -22.37
N PRO A 427 6.27 -29.80 -23.49
CA PRO A 427 5.01 -30.15 -24.17
C PRO A 427 4.03 -30.92 -23.28
N LEU A 428 4.53 -31.79 -22.40
CA LEU A 428 3.68 -32.53 -21.45
C LEU A 428 3.12 -31.56 -20.37
N VAL A 429 3.94 -30.65 -19.85
CA VAL A 429 3.46 -29.64 -18.93
C VAL A 429 2.33 -28.82 -19.55
N ARG A 430 2.50 -28.34 -20.78
CA ARG A 430 1.45 -27.59 -21.50
C ARG A 430 0.18 -28.43 -21.71
N LYS A 431 0.31 -29.69 -22.07
CA LYS A 431 -0.85 -30.59 -22.20
C LYS A 431 -1.64 -30.68 -20.89
N LEU A 432 -0.96 -30.83 -19.73
CA LEU A 432 -1.60 -30.92 -18.42
C LEU A 432 -2.25 -29.61 -18.02
N GLN A 433 -1.67 -28.46 -18.40
CA GLN A 433 -2.28 -27.14 -18.23
C GLN A 433 -3.53 -26.95 -19.09
N ASP A 434 -3.50 -27.41 -20.36
CA ASP A 434 -4.65 -27.35 -21.26
C ASP A 434 -5.82 -28.21 -20.72
N GLU A 435 -5.53 -29.37 -20.14
CA GLU A 435 -6.54 -30.20 -19.46
C GLU A 435 -7.16 -29.45 -18.28
N TRP A 436 -6.34 -28.81 -17.45
CA TRP A 436 -6.80 -27.96 -16.34
C TRP A 436 -7.67 -26.80 -16.85
N SER A 437 -7.22 -26.12 -17.91
CA SER A 437 -7.96 -24.99 -18.51
C SER A 437 -9.31 -25.44 -19.08
N LYS A 438 -9.37 -26.60 -19.72
CA LYS A 438 -10.63 -27.17 -20.24
C LYS A 438 -11.62 -27.48 -19.11
N VAL A 439 -11.14 -28.04 -18.01
CA VAL A 439 -11.99 -28.40 -16.87
C VAL A 439 -12.47 -27.16 -16.12
N SER A 440 -11.62 -26.17 -15.92
CA SER A 440 -11.97 -24.94 -15.17
C SER A 440 -12.74 -23.93 -16.00
N GLY A 441 -12.46 -23.85 -17.29
CA GLY A 441 -12.85 -22.74 -18.15
C GLY A 441 -11.99 -21.48 -17.92
N ILE A 442 -10.80 -21.62 -17.28
CA ILE A 442 -9.87 -20.53 -16.99
C ILE A 442 -8.64 -20.72 -17.86
N ASN A 443 -8.26 -19.68 -18.61
CA ASN A 443 -7.06 -19.72 -19.43
C ASN A 443 -5.81 -19.60 -18.56
N MET A 444 -4.74 -20.26 -18.99
CA MET A 444 -3.41 -20.12 -18.44
C MET A 444 -2.49 -19.40 -19.41
N ASP A 445 -1.74 -18.46 -18.87
CA ASP A 445 -0.60 -17.84 -19.53
C ASP A 445 0.68 -18.48 -18.98
N TYR A 446 1.78 -18.39 -19.71
CA TYR A 446 3.09 -18.83 -19.23
C TYR A 446 4.17 -17.84 -19.65
N ASP A 447 5.13 -17.65 -18.75
CA ASP A 447 6.34 -16.86 -18.99
C ASP A 447 7.57 -17.77 -18.81
N ILE A 448 8.55 -17.62 -19.68
CA ILE A 448 9.87 -18.21 -19.49
C ILE A 448 10.64 -17.32 -18.50
N VAL A 449 11.26 -17.96 -17.53
CA VAL A 449 12.09 -17.28 -16.52
C VAL A 449 13.55 -17.70 -16.73
N GLU A 450 14.45 -16.74 -16.86
CA GLU A 450 15.87 -17.02 -17.03
C GLU A 450 16.50 -17.40 -15.70
N LYS A 451 16.20 -16.62 -14.65
CA LYS A 451 16.73 -16.87 -13.30
C LYS A 451 15.87 -16.26 -12.20
N ILE A 452 15.96 -16.85 -11.01
CA ILE A 452 15.29 -16.37 -9.81
C ILE A 452 16.22 -16.46 -8.59
N TRP A 453 16.26 -15.40 -7.81
CA TRP A 453 16.75 -15.37 -6.42
C TRP A 453 15.54 -15.30 -5.51
N GLN A 454 15.25 -16.34 -4.78
CA GLN A 454 14.08 -16.48 -3.93
C GLN A 454 14.53 -16.64 -2.47
N ARG A 455 14.42 -15.57 -1.68
CA ARG A 455 14.63 -15.63 -0.23
C ARG A 455 13.49 -16.40 0.44
N ASP A 456 12.27 -16.04 0.11
CA ASP A 456 11.04 -16.70 0.52
C ASP A 456 9.91 -16.37 -0.48
N VAL A 457 8.68 -16.83 -0.21
CA VAL A 457 7.53 -16.64 -1.12
C VAL A 457 7.17 -15.17 -1.36
N ASN A 458 7.52 -14.27 -0.44
CA ASN A 458 7.19 -12.85 -0.51
C ASN A 458 8.40 -11.97 -0.86
N ASN A 459 9.59 -12.53 -0.89
CA ASN A 459 10.83 -11.81 -1.14
C ASN A 459 11.64 -12.52 -2.23
N TYR A 460 11.54 -12.04 -3.47
CA TYR A 460 12.29 -12.59 -4.60
C TYR A 460 12.55 -11.56 -5.69
N LEU A 461 13.60 -11.82 -6.46
CA LEU A 461 13.92 -11.16 -7.72
C LEU A 461 13.95 -12.20 -8.83
N MET A 462 13.24 -11.95 -9.93
CA MET A 462 13.11 -12.84 -11.06
C MET A 462 13.43 -12.09 -12.35
N ILE A 463 14.26 -12.67 -13.20
CA ILE A 463 14.52 -12.19 -14.55
C ILE A 463 13.76 -13.11 -15.53
N LYS A 464 12.84 -12.51 -16.28
CA LYS A 464 12.09 -13.19 -17.34
C LYS A 464 12.84 -13.10 -18.66
N GLU A 465 12.50 -13.96 -19.59
CA GLU A 465 13.00 -13.91 -20.97
C GLU A 465 12.92 -12.49 -21.55
N GLY A 466 13.99 -12.06 -22.20
CA GLY A 466 14.13 -10.67 -22.68
C GLY A 466 14.55 -9.67 -21.61
N GLY A 467 15.07 -10.11 -20.46
CA GLY A 467 15.68 -9.26 -19.43
C GLY A 467 14.68 -8.52 -18.53
N LYS A 468 13.38 -8.79 -18.65
CA LYS A 468 12.36 -8.13 -17.81
C LYS A 468 12.47 -8.57 -16.35
N VAL A 469 12.74 -7.63 -15.46
CA VAL A 469 12.87 -7.88 -14.02
C VAL A 469 11.52 -7.80 -13.33
N LYS A 470 11.18 -8.84 -12.52
CA LYS A 470 10.05 -8.84 -11.58
C LYS A 470 10.60 -8.92 -10.16
N ARG A 471 10.15 -8.03 -9.31
CA ARG A 471 10.60 -7.92 -7.91
C ARG A 471 9.42 -8.01 -6.96
N LYS A 472 9.63 -8.61 -5.80
CA LYS A 472 8.66 -8.65 -4.71
C LYS A 472 9.37 -8.56 -3.35
N GLY A 473 8.76 -7.86 -2.40
CA GLY A 473 9.27 -7.72 -1.04
C GLY A 473 10.41 -6.72 -0.92
N LEU A 474 11.51 -7.13 -0.29
CA LEU A 474 12.67 -6.27 0.00
C LEU A 474 13.29 -5.60 -1.22
N TRP A 475 13.01 -6.12 -2.42
CA TRP A 475 13.51 -5.57 -3.69
C TRP A 475 12.46 -4.76 -4.46
N LEU A 476 11.37 -4.38 -3.81
CA LEU A 476 10.39 -3.44 -4.37
C LEU A 476 10.91 -2.03 -4.21
N MET A 477 11.30 -1.42 -5.32
CA MET A 477 11.96 -0.12 -5.34
C MET A 477 11.17 0.97 -6.05
N ASP A 478 10.32 0.60 -7.01
CA ASP A 478 9.72 1.55 -7.94
C ASP A 478 8.36 2.06 -7.46
N THR A 479 8.01 1.90 -6.19
CA THR A 479 6.64 2.17 -5.72
C THR A 479 6.28 3.64 -5.78
N TRP A 480 7.25 4.53 -5.59
CA TRP A 480 7.02 5.97 -5.59
C TRP A 480 7.30 6.66 -6.94
N GLU A 481 7.98 5.97 -7.86
CA GLU A 481 8.19 6.46 -9.23
C GLU A 481 6.99 6.17 -10.15
N LYS A 482 6.06 5.31 -9.74
CA LYS A 482 4.90 4.93 -10.54
C LYS A 482 3.65 5.66 -10.06
N PRO A 483 3.02 6.51 -10.89
CA PRO A 483 1.76 7.16 -10.55
C PRO A 483 0.69 6.13 -10.15
N GLY A 484 -0.01 6.37 -9.04
CA GLY A 484 -1.09 5.51 -8.56
C GLY A 484 -0.66 4.37 -7.64
N TYR A 485 0.62 4.26 -7.27
CA TYR A 485 1.09 3.39 -6.18
C TYR A 485 1.17 4.17 -4.87
N PHE A 486 0.78 3.51 -3.79
CA PHE A 486 0.93 4.08 -2.44
C PHE A 486 2.39 4.12 -2.03
N LEU A 487 2.78 5.23 -1.40
CA LEU A 487 4.14 5.37 -0.89
C LEU A 487 4.35 4.45 0.30
N ILE A 488 5.36 3.61 0.21
CA ILE A 488 5.79 2.72 1.31
C ILE A 488 7.06 3.33 1.92
N SER A 489 7.04 3.53 3.22
CA SER A 489 8.23 3.99 3.95
C SER A 489 9.37 2.97 3.82
N PRO A 490 10.57 3.37 3.37
CA PRO A 490 11.69 2.45 3.22
C PRO A 490 12.16 1.96 4.60
N LEU A 491 12.09 0.64 4.80
CA LEU A 491 12.71 -0.01 5.96
C LEU A 491 14.22 -0.10 5.81
N THR A 492 14.70 -0.07 4.57
CA THR A 492 16.11 -0.08 4.18
C THR A 492 16.32 1.02 3.14
N ALA A 493 17.43 1.71 3.20
CA ALA A 493 17.75 2.77 2.24
C ALA A 493 17.74 2.24 0.79
N TYR A 494 17.14 2.99 -0.11
CA TYR A 494 17.03 2.61 -1.52
C TYR A 494 18.40 2.45 -2.20
N ALA A 495 19.42 3.20 -1.76
CA ALA A 495 20.78 3.08 -2.29
C ALA A 495 21.28 1.64 -2.24
N SER A 496 21.17 0.96 -1.08
CA SER A 496 21.58 -0.43 -0.92
C SER A 496 20.75 -1.38 -1.79
N GLN A 497 19.44 -1.18 -1.85
CA GLN A 497 18.56 -2.02 -2.68
C GLN A 497 18.87 -1.87 -4.17
N LYS A 498 19.05 -0.64 -4.66
CA LYS A 498 19.42 -0.35 -6.07
C LYS A 498 20.75 -0.99 -6.43
N ALA A 499 21.76 -0.88 -5.54
CA ALA A 499 23.06 -1.49 -5.77
C ALA A 499 22.97 -3.02 -5.87
N VAL A 500 22.24 -3.68 -4.96
CA VAL A 500 22.02 -5.14 -5.00
C VAL A 500 21.29 -5.57 -6.27
N ILE A 501 20.24 -4.85 -6.68
CA ILE A 501 19.50 -5.15 -7.90
C ILE A 501 20.43 -5.04 -9.12
N SER A 502 21.16 -3.93 -9.26
CA SER A 502 22.09 -3.72 -10.38
C SER A 502 23.22 -4.76 -10.39
N TYR A 503 23.70 -5.18 -9.22
CA TYR A 503 24.66 -6.28 -9.12
C TYR A 503 24.06 -7.61 -9.65
N LEU A 504 22.88 -7.99 -9.19
CA LEU A 504 22.25 -9.27 -9.57
C LEU A 504 21.79 -9.30 -11.04
N THR A 505 21.33 -8.15 -11.58
CA THR A 505 20.77 -8.08 -12.94
C THR A 505 21.78 -7.71 -14.01
N GLU A 506 22.77 -6.89 -13.68
CA GLU A 506 23.69 -6.28 -14.64
C GLU A 506 25.17 -6.58 -14.32
N GLY A 507 25.47 -7.19 -13.16
CA GLY A 507 26.85 -7.45 -12.71
C GLY A 507 27.62 -6.19 -12.29
N LYS A 508 26.93 -5.09 -11.97
CA LYS A 508 27.57 -3.84 -11.55
C LYS A 508 28.19 -3.98 -10.17
N ASP A 509 29.35 -3.35 -10.00
CA ASP A 509 30.06 -3.28 -8.72
C ASP A 509 29.21 -2.55 -7.66
N ILE A 510 29.04 -3.15 -6.49
CA ILE A 510 28.20 -2.63 -5.40
C ILE A 510 28.77 -1.35 -4.81
N VAL A 511 30.09 -1.35 -4.52
CA VAL A 511 30.77 -0.20 -3.89
C VAL A 511 30.69 1.00 -4.82
N LYS A 512 30.97 0.79 -6.11
CA LYS A 512 30.88 1.83 -7.13
C LYS A 512 29.45 2.34 -7.27
N SER A 513 28.45 1.45 -7.29
CA SER A 513 27.02 1.82 -7.39
C SER A 513 26.56 2.69 -6.22
N ILE A 514 27.04 2.43 -5.00
CA ILE A 514 26.75 3.24 -3.81
C ILE A 514 27.46 4.60 -3.88
N ILE A 515 28.76 4.63 -4.23
CA ILE A 515 29.56 5.87 -4.23
C ILE A 515 29.13 6.82 -5.34
N GLU A 516 28.75 6.30 -6.51
CA GLU A 516 28.32 7.09 -7.67
C GLU A 516 26.85 7.52 -7.60
N ASN A 517 26.07 7.03 -6.62
CA ASN A 517 24.70 7.46 -6.47
C ASN A 517 24.63 8.91 -5.95
N THR A 518 24.01 9.79 -6.73
CA THR A 518 23.86 11.21 -6.42
C THR A 518 22.48 11.58 -5.88
N ASN A 519 21.57 10.62 -5.78
CA ASN A 519 20.23 10.88 -5.26
C ASN A 519 20.21 10.82 -3.73
N ILE A 520 20.14 11.99 -3.09
CA ILE A 520 20.11 12.12 -1.62
C ILE A 520 19.01 11.27 -1.00
N MET A 521 17.81 11.24 -1.61
CA MET A 521 16.67 10.49 -1.10
C MET A 521 16.94 8.97 -1.01
N ASP A 522 17.81 8.42 -1.85
CA ASP A 522 18.14 7.00 -1.84
C ASP A 522 18.87 6.57 -0.54
N PHE A 523 19.53 7.51 0.12
CA PHE A 523 20.26 7.28 1.37
C PHE A 523 19.39 7.51 2.61
N MET A 524 18.17 8.00 2.44
CA MET A 524 17.27 8.32 3.54
C MET A 524 16.53 7.10 4.07
N MET A 525 16.30 7.10 5.38
CA MET A 525 15.47 6.15 6.09
C MET A 525 14.44 6.89 6.92
N THR A 526 13.25 6.32 7.07
CA THR A 526 12.19 6.91 7.89
C THR A 526 12.18 6.28 9.28
N CYS A 527 12.29 7.12 10.29
CA CYS A 527 12.22 6.76 11.69
C CYS A 527 10.91 7.27 12.29
N LYS A 528 10.00 6.37 12.67
CA LYS A 528 8.70 6.74 13.24
C LYS A 528 8.38 5.99 14.53
N LYS A 529 7.65 6.64 15.44
CA LYS A 529 7.12 5.93 16.59
C LYS A 529 5.98 4.99 16.17
N GLY A 530 5.96 3.78 16.71
CA GLY A 530 4.79 2.91 16.60
C GLY A 530 3.67 3.32 17.57
N PRO A 531 2.41 2.90 17.33
CA PRO A 531 1.25 3.34 18.14
C PRO A 531 1.36 2.98 19.63
N SER A 532 2.12 1.95 19.98
CA SER A 532 2.34 1.51 21.37
C SER A 532 3.47 2.25 22.09
N TYR A 533 4.16 3.18 21.44
CA TYR A 533 5.26 3.97 22.01
C TYR A 533 4.81 5.41 22.25
N ARG A 534 5.39 6.07 23.29
CA ARG A 534 5.07 7.45 23.64
C ARG A 534 5.82 8.44 22.74
N GLY A 535 7.11 8.21 22.51
CA GLY A 535 7.95 9.12 21.74
C GLY A 535 9.17 8.44 21.12
N VAL A 536 9.99 9.25 20.50
CA VAL A 536 11.29 8.91 19.89
C VAL A 536 12.32 9.87 20.46
N VAL A 537 13.47 9.35 20.87
CA VAL A 537 14.57 10.16 21.43
C VAL A 537 15.89 9.77 20.76
N GLN A 538 16.77 10.73 20.57
CA GLN A 538 18.18 10.48 20.27
C GLN A 538 18.96 10.58 21.58
N ARG A 539 19.72 9.53 21.90
CA ARG A 539 20.51 9.43 23.14
C ARG A 539 21.98 9.47 22.79
N PHE A 540 22.72 10.36 23.44
CA PHE A 540 24.14 10.59 23.22
C PHE A 540 24.98 9.84 24.26
N GLU A 541 26.28 9.66 23.98
CA GLU A 541 27.19 8.93 24.88
C GLU A 541 27.36 9.61 26.25
N ASP A 542 27.25 10.94 26.31
CA ASP A 542 27.32 11.72 27.55
C ASP A 542 26.05 11.58 28.42
N GLY A 543 25.07 10.80 27.98
CA GLY A 543 23.80 10.57 28.68
C GLY A 543 22.73 11.61 28.37
N THR A 544 22.99 12.60 27.53
CA THR A 544 21.97 13.54 27.09
C THR A 544 20.95 12.88 26.18
N GLU A 545 19.71 13.35 26.24
CA GLU A 545 18.60 12.87 25.41
C GLU A 545 17.94 14.08 24.74
N VAL A 546 17.66 13.94 23.44
CA VAL A 546 16.88 14.92 22.66
C VAL A 546 15.61 14.26 22.18
N GLU A 547 14.45 14.80 22.56
CA GLU A 547 13.15 14.36 22.02
C GLU A 547 13.09 14.71 20.53
N LEU A 548 12.64 13.75 19.72
CA LEU A 548 12.51 13.92 18.29
C LEU A 548 11.03 13.96 17.88
N PHE A 549 10.76 14.39 16.66
CA PHE A 549 9.42 14.33 16.09
C PHE A 549 8.88 12.89 16.07
N LYS A 550 7.56 12.74 15.99
CA LYS A 550 6.91 11.41 15.89
C LYS A 550 7.33 10.65 14.63
N CYS A 551 7.68 11.39 13.59
CA CYS A 551 8.25 10.88 12.35
C CYS A 551 9.46 11.73 11.97
N ASN A 552 10.58 11.08 11.60
CA ASN A 552 11.80 11.77 11.21
C ASN A 552 12.41 11.08 9.99
N ARG A 553 13.14 11.82 9.18
CA ARG A 553 14.01 11.32 8.13
C ARG A 553 15.45 11.38 8.59
N VAL A 554 16.20 10.30 8.37
CA VAL A 554 17.58 10.17 8.85
C VAL A 554 18.47 9.50 7.80
N TYR A 555 19.78 9.72 7.91
CA TYR A 555 20.80 9.00 7.14
C TYR A 555 21.99 8.60 8.03
N ALA A 556 22.76 7.61 7.59
CA ALA A 556 23.98 7.18 8.28
C ALA A 556 25.06 8.24 8.17
N SER A 557 25.61 8.71 9.30
CA SER A 557 26.63 9.74 9.37
C SER A 557 27.99 9.18 9.81
N LYS A 558 29.07 9.75 9.29
CA LYS A 558 30.44 9.50 9.78
C LYS A 558 30.70 10.09 11.15
N ASP A 559 29.88 11.03 11.58
CA ASP A 559 30.01 11.73 12.87
C ASP A 559 29.67 10.77 14.02
N LYS A 560 30.68 10.25 14.67
CA LYS A 560 30.54 9.31 15.80
C LYS A 560 30.03 9.97 17.07
N SER A 561 29.97 11.30 17.15
CA SER A 561 29.37 12.02 18.28
C SER A 561 27.83 11.98 18.27
N LEU A 562 27.22 11.64 17.15
CA LEU A 562 25.76 11.53 17.04
C LEU A 562 25.24 10.33 17.82
N GLY A 563 24.18 10.57 18.56
CA GLY A 563 23.55 9.56 19.42
C GLY A 563 22.68 8.56 18.64
N GLN A 564 22.46 7.43 19.26
CA GLN A 564 21.55 6.39 18.79
C GLN A 564 20.08 6.81 18.98
N ILE A 565 19.22 6.46 18.04
CA ILE A 565 17.76 6.73 18.15
C ILE A 565 17.03 5.55 18.78
N TYR A 566 16.17 5.88 19.75
CA TYR A 566 15.32 4.95 20.48
C TYR A 566 13.86 5.41 20.43
N LYS A 567 12.94 4.45 20.45
CA LYS A 567 11.54 4.65 20.81
C LYS A 567 11.33 4.26 22.27
N TYR A 568 10.47 4.98 22.99
CA TYR A 568 10.25 4.71 24.40
C TYR A 568 8.78 4.52 24.77
N LYS A 569 8.56 3.76 25.84
CA LYS A 569 7.28 3.55 26.50
C LYS A 569 7.36 4.03 27.94
N MET A 570 6.24 4.52 28.45
CA MET A 570 6.10 4.80 29.85
C MET A 570 5.04 3.85 30.44
N TYR A 571 5.41 3.10 31.49
CA TYR A 571 4.51 2.23 32.23
C TYR A 571 4.72 2.40 33.71
N LYS A 572 3.69 2.81 34.45
CA LYS A 572 3.72 3.06 35.89
C LYS A 572 4.91 3.94 36.35
N GLY A 573 5.19 5.00 35.60
CA GLY A 573 6.29 5.92 35.89
C GLY A 573 7.69 5.47 35.45
N ASN A 574 7.84 4.23 34.96
CA ASN A 574 9.10 3.73 34.42
C ASN A 574 9.17 3.92 32.91
N ILE A 575 10.31 4.40 32.43
CA ILE A 575 10.59 4.54 30.99
C ILE A 575 11.38 3.31 30.53
N SER A 576 10.95 2.69 29.44
CA SER A 576 11.67 1.62 28.76
C SER A 576 11.98 2.02 27.32
N TYR A 577 13.22 1.80 26.90
CA TYR A 577 13.73 2.14 25.57
C TYR A 577 13.87 0.91 24.70
N ALA A 578 13.61 1.05 23.41
CA ALA A 578 13.90 0.05 22.39
C ALA A 578 14.60 0.71 21.21
N LYS A 579 15.73 0.17 20.76
CA LYS A 579 16.41 0.65 19.55
C LYS A 579 15.44 0.65 18.37
N MET A 580 15.59 1.64 17.50
CA MET A 580 14.86 1.65 16.24
C MET A 580 15.46 0.58 15.31
N PRO A 581 14.64 -0.34 14.76
CA PRO A 581 15.14 -1.35 13.83
C PRO A 581 15.59 -0.69 12.53
N SER A 582 16.66 -1.20 11.94
CA SER A 582 17.22 -0.78 10.64
C SER A 582 17.73 0.67 10.56
N ILE A 583 17.82 1.38 11.68
CA ILE A 583 18.42 2.73 11.76
C ILE A 583 19.89 2.58 12.17
N PRO A 584 20.82 3.33 11.54
CA PRO A 584 22.24 3.30 11.90
C PRO A 584 22.48 3.77 13.35
N GLU A 585 23.60 3.36 13.91
CA GLU A 585 23.99 3.73 15.27
C GLU A 585 24.26 5.24 15.37
N HIS A 586 24.98 5.77 14.39
CA HIS A 586 25.23 7.20 14.26
C HIS A 586 24.44 7.73 13.07
N CYS A 587 23.40 8.49 13.33
CA CYS A 587 22.56 9.02 12.26
C CYS A 587 22.26 10.49 12.45
N ARG A 588 22.27 11.21 11.35
CA ARG A 588 21.88 12.62 11.31
C ARG A 588 20.42 12.75 10.87
N LEU A 589 19.72 13.65 11.54
CA LEU A 589 18.38 14.05 11.14
C LEU A 589 18.44 14.85 9.82
N ALA A 590 17.51 14.57 8.94
CA ALA A 590 17.35 15.23 7.64
C ALA A 590 15.89 15.61 7.42
N ASN A 591 15.31 16.33 8.39
CA ASN A 591 13.90 16.70 8.36
C ASN A 591 13.60 17.89 7.43
N ASN A 592 14.62 18.67 7.06
CA ASN A 592 14.46 19.78 6.11
C ASN A 592 14.23 19.27 4.69
N ASP A 593 13.65 20.11 3.84
CA ASP A 593 13.45 19.80 2.42
C ASP A 593 14.76 19.35 1.76
N LEU A 594 14.74 18.18 1.11
CA LEU A 594 15.93 17.57 0.53
C LEU A 594 16.50 18.34 -0.65
N GLU A 595 15.73 19.19 -1.34
CA GLU A 595 16.24 20.05 -2.40
C GLU A 595 17.09 21.21 -1.84
N SER A 596 16.98 21.51 -0.54
CA SER A 596 17.85 22.49 0.12
C SER A 596 19.24 21.98 0.44
N TYR A 597 19.48 20.65 0.32
CA TYR A 597 20.76 20.04 0.67
C TYR A 597 21.78 20.18 -0.47
N ASP A 598 22.96 20.70 -0.18
CA ASP A 598 24.11 20.59 -1.09
C ASP A 598 24.63 19.16 -1.08
N PHE A 599 24.62 18.50 -2.24
CA PHE A 599 25.06 17.12 -2.38
C PHE A 599 26.54 16.93 -1.99
N ASN A 600 27.41 17.89 -2.25
CA ASN A 600 28.83 17.76 -1.95
C ASN A 600 29.08 17.86 -0.44
N GLU A 601 28.32 18.68 0.29
CA GLU A 601 28.39 18.72 1.76
C GLU A 601 27.77 17.46 2.36
N PHE A 602 26.61 17.02 1.86
CA PHE A 602 25.95 15.80 2.29
C PHE A 602 26.88 14.57 2.19
N ARG A 603 27.54 14.39 1.03
CA ARG A 603 28.42 13.23 0.81
C ARG A 603 29.68 13.22 1.70
N LYS A 604 30.12 14.36 2.22
CA LYS A 604 31.25 14.42 3.16
C LYS A 604 30.90 13.78 4.51
N ASP A 605 29.66 13.96 4.97
CA ASP A 605 29.14 13.42 6.23
C ASP A 605 28.64 11.97 6.08
N LEU A 606 28.25 11.54 4.88
CA LEU A 606 27.63 10.25 4.62
C LEU A 606 28.55 9.06 4.94
N ASP A 607 28.10 8.14 5.80
CA ASP A 607 28.76 6.88 6.07
C ASP A 607 28.41 5.84 4.99
N TYR A 608 29.17 5.82 3.91
CA TYR A 608 29.00 4.88 2.81
C TYR A 608 29.11 3.41 3.25
N MET A 609 29.95 3.12 4.27
CA MET A 609 30.15 1.74 4.73
C MET A 609 28.86 1.12 5.28
N PHE A 610 28.05 1.90 5.99
CA PHE A 610 26.73 1.43 6.44
C PHE A 610 25.88 0.89 5.27
N TYR A 611 25.83 1.60 4.14
CA TYR A 611 25.01 1.19 2.99
C TYR A 611 25.62 0.00 2.24
N ILE A 612 26.95 -0.09 2.19
CA ILE A 612 27.69 -1.22 1.59
C ILE A 612 27.46 -2.48 2.45
N GLU A 613 27.58 -2.37 3.78
CA GLU A 613 27.30 -3.47 4.71
C GLU A 613 25.85 -3.95 4.61
N ARG A 614 24.90 -3.04 4.39
CA ARG A 614 23.50 -3.42 4.12
C ARG A 614 23.33 -4.20 2.82
N CYS A 615 24.13 -3.91 1.79
CA CYS A 615 24.15 -4.74 0.59
C CYS A 615 24.69 -6.14 0.91
N ALA A 616 25.75 -6.24 1.71
CA ALA A 616 26.29 -7.50 2.16
C ALA A 616 25.23 -8.29 2.96
N ASP A 617 24.54 -7.68 3.93
CA ASP A 617 23.44 -8.29 4.68
C ASP A 617 22.31 -8.83 3.78
N LEU A 618 22.02 -8.15 2.66
CA LEU A 618 20.99 -8.59 1.70
C LEU A 618 21.48 -9.79 0.86
N LEU A 619 22.77 -9.93 0.64
CA LEU A 619 23.42 -10.96 -0.19
C LEU A 619 24.10 -12.05 0.64
N ASP A 620 24.49 -11.79 1.90
CA ASP A 620 25.17 -12.74 2.80
C ASP A 620 24.20 -13.83 3.32
N ILE A 621 23.52 -14.41 2.36
CA ILE A 621 22.63 -15.53 2.54
C ILE A 621 23.33 -16.73 1.90
N GLN A 622 23.40 -17.83 2.64
CA GLN A 622 23.84 -19.08 2.05
C GLN A 622 22.79 -19.53 1.02
N TRP A 623 23.08 -19.30 -0.27
CA TRP A 623 22.17 -19.66 -1.35
C TRP A 623 22.25 -21.14 -1.67
N LEU A 624 21.10 -21.77 -1.76
CA LEU A 624 20.96 -23.11 -2.30
C LEU A 624 20.79 -23.00 -3.82
N TRP A 625 21.70 -23.57 -4.57
CA TRP A 625 21.59 -23.64 -6.02
C TRP A 625 20.91 -24.92 -6.47
N LEU A 626 19.82 -24.81 -7.21
CA LEU A 626 19.18 -25.94 -7.87
C LEU A 626 19.66 -26.02 -9.32
N ASN A 627 20.45 -27.05 -9.62
CA ASN A 627 20.90 -27.36 -10.97
C ASN A 627 20.63 -28.83 -11.30
N GLU A 628 20.07 -29.11 -12.48
CA GLU A 628 19.76 -30.46 -12.93
C GLU A 628 18.94 -31.29 -11.92
N GLY A 629 18.09 -30.63 -11.13
CA GLY A 629 17.29 -31.27 -10.10
C GLY A 629 18.04 -31.58 -8.78
N GLN A 630 19.31 -31.22 -8.66
CA GLN A 630 20.13 -31.38 -7.48
C GLN A 630 20.39 -30.06 -6.78
N LEU A 631 20.30 -30.07 -5.45
CA LEU A 631 20.63 -28.92 -4.62
C LEU A 631 22.10 -28.94 -4.22
N SER A 632 22.77 -27.81 -4.38
CA SER A 632 24.12 -27.57 -3.86
C SER A 632 24.20 -26.19 -3.19
N ILE A 633 25.18 -26.00 -2.29
CA ILE A 633 25.48 -24.70 -1.73
C ILE A 633 26.35 -23.94 -2.74
N THR A 634 26.03 -22.69 -3.01
CA THR A 634 26.83 -21.83 -3.88
C THR A 634 27.38 -20.63 -3.11
N ASN A 635 28.68 -20.38 -3.30
CA ASN A 635 29.35 -19.15 -2.91
C ASN A 635 29.51 -18.20 -4.11
N ARG A 636 28.60 -18.26 -5.07
CA ARG A 636 28.69 -17.63 -6.39
C ARG A 636 28.62 -16.11 -6.38
N PHE A 637 28.38 -15.51 -5.23
CA PHE A 637 28.20 -14.07 -5.08
C PHE A 637 29.40 -13.47 -4.30
N ASP A 638 30.52 -13.30 -5.00
CA ASP A 638 31.61 -12.45 -4.52
C ASP A 638 31.26 -10.99 -4.82
N TYR A 639 30.78 -10.27 -3.82
CA TYR A 639 30.28 -8.89 -3.97
C TYR A 639 31.24 -7.81 -3.44
N PHE A 640 32.44 -8.19 -3.01
CA PHE A 640 33.53 -7.28 -2.60
C PHE A 640 34.79 -7.51 -3.40
#